data_6ba2fdbb86d3930f007a006d0f447371
#
_entry.id   6ba2fdbb86d3930f007a006d0f447371
#
_cell.length_a   1.000
_cell.length_b   1.000
_cell.length_c   1.000
_cell.angle_alpha   90.00
_cell.angle_beta   90.00
_cell.angle_gamma   90.00
#
_symmetry.space_group_name_H-M   'P 1'
#
loop_
_entity.id
_entity.type
_entity.pdbx_description
1 polymer ?
#
loop_
_entity_poly.entity_id
_entity_poly.type
_entity_poly.pdbx_seq_one_letter_code
_entity_poly.pdbx_strand_id
1 'polypeptide(L)'
;MNAFVAPIKKETLIIIGNGMVGHHCIEQLVEQGALAHYQVHVFGEERQRAYDRVHLSEYFGGRDAESLALCAADYYSEHGVQAHLHEAVLEIDREQQEVVTANGRIAYDKLILATGSYPFVPPIPGAEGNSRLVYRTLDDLDAIRAAAAGARRGVVVGGGLLGMEAANALKSLGLEAHVVEFAPRLMPVQLDEDGGAALKARIEALGVGVHLSRATSEIVAGEDYAYRMNFADGESLETDLIVFSAGIRPQDTLARAAGLTVAERGGVVIDDGFCTNDPAIFAIGECASWQGRVFGLVAPGYSMARNLAALLVGRPHEAFSGADMSTKLKLLGVDVGSIGDAHGATEGARSYRYIDDINHSYRRLVVSADGKRVIGAVLVGDNSYYDTLLQYALNGIKLPADPASLILPVGEGAPTLGADALPDTATICSCHNVSKGAVCCQVDAGCTDLGELKANTKAATGCGGCAALLKQVFEHELSARGVEVDKSLCEHFAHTRQELYGIVRVEGIESFEALLSKHGHGQHGCDICKPAVGSILASCWNQPITDPGLIPLQDTNDTFMANMQKNGTYSIVPRIAGGEITPDKLIVLGQVAKKYDLYTKITGGQRIDLFGAELHELPDIWAELIEAGFETGHAYGKSLRTVKSCVGSTWCRYGVQDSVGMALTLEDRYKGLRSPHKIKFAVSGCTRECAEAQSKDVGVIATDKGWNLYVAGNGGMRPRHAELFATDLDDATLIKYIDRFLMFYVRTADR
;
A
#
# COMPACT_ATOMS: atom_id res chain seq x y z
N MET A 1 18.23 -49.08 -25.01
CA MET A 1 17.40 -49.57 -23.91
C MET A 1 17.02 -48.37 -23.06
N ASN A 2 15.84 -47.80 -23.29
CA ASN A 2 15.31 -46.75 -22.42
C ASN A 2 14.79 -47.43 -21.15
N ALA A 3 15.49 -47.25 -20.04
CA ALA A 3 14.99 -47.66 -18.75
C ALA A 3 13.71 -46.82 -18.46
N PHE A 4 12.55 -47.45 -18.44
CA PHE A 4 11.35 -46.92 -17.88
C PHE A 4 11.63 -46.69 -16.39
N VAL A 5 11.93 -45.44 -15.99
CA VAL A 5 11.88 -45.02 -14.60
C VAL A 5 10.40 -45.00 -14.25
N ALA A 6 9.98 -45.91 -13.39
CA ALA A 6 8.59 -45.89 -12.87
C ALA A 6 8.32 -44.51 -12.24
N PRO A 7 7.14 -43.90 -12.46
CA PRO A 7 6.84 -42.63 -11.82
C PRO A 7 6.93 -42.82 -10.30
N ILE A 8 7.73 -41.99 -9.65
CA ILE A 8 7.86 -41.96 -8.19
C ILE A 8 6.45 -41.62 -7.68
N LYS A 9 5.86 -42.49 -6.85
CA LYS A 9 4.60 -42.22 -6.19
C LYS A 9 4.82 -41.04 -5.27
N LYS A 10 4.16 -39.92 -5.56
CA LYS A 10 4.21 -38.73 -4.72
C LYS A 10 3.46 -38.99 -3.41
N GLU A 11 4.01 -38.49 -2.31
CA GLU A 11 3.33 -38.44 -1.03
C GLU A 11 2.23 -37.36 -1.04
N THR A 12 1.15 -37.57 -0.32
CA THR A 12 0.09 -36.59 -0.17
C THR A 12 0.39 -35.64 0.99
N LEU A 13 0.57 -34.35 0.67
CA LEU A 13 0.74 -33.29 1.65
C LEU A 13 -0.51 -32.45 1.71
N ILE A 14 -1.14 -32.39 2.88
CA ILE A 14 -2.32 -31.56 3.12
C ILE A 14 -1.95 -30.33 3.95
N ILE A 15 -2.45 -29.15 3.56
CA ILE A 15 -2.33 -27.90 4.31
C ILE A 15 -3.74 -27.46 4.72
N ILE A 16 -4.00 -27.37 6.03
CA ILE A 16 -5.27 -26.86 6.55
C ILE A 16 -5.09 -25.39 6.93
N GLY A 17 -5.74 -24.53 6.18
CA GLY A 17 -5.69 -23.07 6.30
C GLY A 17 -5.05 -22.42 5.08
N ASN A 18 -5.85 -21.70 4.29
CA ASN A 18 -5.41 -20.93 3.12
C ASN A 18 -5.37 -19.43 3.42
N GLY A 19 -4.83 -19.08 4.60
CA GLY A 19 -4.48 -17.69 4.94
C GLY A 19 -3.09 -17.30 4.46
N MET A 20 -2.59 -16.15 4.93
CA MET A 20 -1.26 -15.63 4.52
C MET A 20 -0.13 -16.64 4.72
N VAL A 21 -0.08 -17.32 5.87
CA VAL A 21 1.00 -18.27 6.20
C VAL A 21 0.86 -19.56 5.41
N GLY A 22 -0.37 -20.10 5.27
CA GLY A 22 -0.63 -21.31 4.48
C GLY A 22 -0.27 -21.12 3.02
N HIS A 23 -0.66 -19.99 2.43
CA HIS A 23 -0.28 -19.64 1.05
C HIS A 23 1.24 -19.46 0.91
N HIS A 24 1.88 -18.74 1.82
CA HIS A 24 3.33 -18.58 1.78
C HIS A 24 4.07 -19.92 1.92
N CYS A 25 3.53 -20.87 2.67
CA CYS A 25 4.07 -22.22 2.73
C CYS A 25 4.00 -22.90 1.35
N ILE A 26 2.90 -22.74 0.61
CA ILE A 26 2.77 -23.25 -0.76
C ILE A 26 3.80 -22.60 -1.69
N GLU A 27 3.97 -21.28 -1.64
CA GLU A 27 5.00 -20.59 -2.41
C GLU A 27 6.40 -21.16 -2.14
N GLN A 28 6.71 -21.39 -0.87
CA GLN A 28 8.00 -21.98 -0.48
C GLN A 28 8.16 -23.43 -0.93
N LEU A 29 7.11 -24.25 -0.89
CA LEU A 29 7.11 -25.60 -1.41
C LEU A 29 7.35 -25.62 -2.95
N VAL A 30 6.72 -24.68 -3.68
CA VAL A 30 6.95 -24.51 -5.12
C VAL A 30 8.39 -24.10 -5.41
N GLU A 31 8.89 -23.05 -4.76
CA GLU A 31 10.25 -22.52 -4.94
C GLU A 31 11.34 -23.55 -4.61
N GLN A 32 11.09 -24.38 -3.62
CA GLN A 32 12.05 -25.40 -3.20
C GLN A 32 11.93 -26.72 -3.96
N GLY A 33 10.97 -26.81 -4.90
CA GLY A 33 10.79 -27.99 -5.76
C GLY A 33 10.07 -29.16 -5.07
N ALA A 34 9.36 -28.91 -3.97
CA ALA A 34 8.67 -29.96 -3.20
C ALA A 34 7.58 -30.68 -4.01
N LEU A 35 7.02 -30.03 -5.02
CA LEU A 35 5.98 -30.62 -5.90
C LEU A 35 6.48 -31.80 -6.76
N ALA A 36 7.79 -32.02 -6.82
CA ALA A 36 8.34 -33.24 -7.41
C ALA A 36 8.08 -34.48 -6.50
N HIS A 37 7.96 -34.26 -5.20
CA HIS A 37 7.84 -35.30 -4.18
C HIS A 37 6.43 -35.42 -3.61
N TYR A 38 5.68 -34.28 -3.58
CA TYR A 38 4.38 -34.19 -2.94
C TYR A 38 3.26 -33.86 -3.95
N GLN A 39 2.10 -34.46 -3.72
CA GLN A 39 0.82 -33.99 -4.22
C GLN A 39 0.22 -33.10 -3.12
N VAL A 40 0.11 -31.80 -3.40
CA VAL A 40 -0.29 -30.81 -2.39
C VAL A 40 -1.77 -30.48 -2.51
N HIS A 41 -2.48 -30.57 -1.38
CA HIS A 41 -3.84 -30.12 -1.20
C HIS A 41 -3.88 -28.98 -0.17
N VAL A 42 -4.61 -27.92 -0.43
CA VAL A 42 -4.85 -26.85 0.55
C VAL A 42 -6.34 -26.65 0.79
N PHE A 43 -6.75 -26.60 2.04
CA PHE A 43 -8.13 -26.38 2.47
C PHE A 43 -8.29 -24.97 3.06
N GLY A 44 -9.30 -24.24 2.59
CA GLY A 44 -9.69 -22.93 3.11
C GLY A 44 -11.19 -22.86 3.36
N GLU A 45 -11.60 -22.47 4.56
CA GLU A 45 -13.04 -22.32 4.91
C GLU A 45 -13.65 -21.08 4.23
N GLU A 46 -12.84 -20.07 3.93
CA GLU A 46 -13.28 -18.86 3.24
C GLU A 46 -13.45 -19.09 1.73
N ARG A 47 -14.32 -18.29 1.11
CA ARG A 47 -14.58 -18.37 -0.34
C ARG A 47 -13.43 -17.83 -1.18
N GLN A 48 -12.72 -16.85 -0.61
CA GLN A 48 -11.64 -16.16 -1.27
C GLN A 48 -10.35 -17.01 -1.19
N ARG A 49 -9.51 -16.91 -2.23
CA ARG A 49 -8.12 -17.36 -2.13
C ARG A 49 -7.36 -16.50 -1.12
N ALA A 50 -6.15 -16.90 -0.75
CA ALA A 50 -5.34 -16.17 0.20
C ALA A 50 -5.23 -14.68 -0.15
N TYR A 51 -5.43 -13.81 0.82
CA TYR A 51 -5.40 -12.36 0.67
C TYR A 51 -4.65 -11.69 1.82
N ASP A 52 -4.21 -10.46 1.58
CA ASP A 52 -3.41 -9.67 2.53
C ASP A 52 -4.28 -9.14 3.69
N ARG A 53 -4.11 -9.76 4.86
CA ARG A 53 -4.82 -9.36 6.08
C ARG A 53 -4.13 -8.21 6.83
N VAL A 54 -2.91 -7.85 6.45
CA VAL A 54 -2.22 -6.69 7.05
C VAL A 54 -2.82 -5.38 6.52
N HIS A 55 -3.37 -5.40 5.30
CA HIS A 55 -3.95 -4.22 4.66
C HIS A 55 -5.49 -4.27 4.59
N LEU A 56 -6.15 -5.00 5.49
CA LEU A 56 -7.62 -5.09 5.53
C LEU A 56 -8.32 -3.72 5.61
N SER A 57 -7.75 -2.75 6.30
CA SER A 57 -8.31 -1.40 6.39
C SER A 57 -8.46 -0.70 5.03
N GLU A 58 -7.67 -1.07 4.02
CA GLU A 58 -7.75 -0.53 2.66
C GLU A 58 -9.01 -0.98 1.90
N TYR A 59 -9.67 -2.05 2.38
CA TYR A 59 -10.97 -2.49 1.85
C TYR A 59 -12.06 -1.42 2.00
N PHE A 60 -12.03 -0.64 3.09
CA PHE A 60 -12.93 0.50 3.28
C PHE A 60 -12.52 1.72 2.46
N GLY A 61 -11.27 1.77 1.99
CA GLY A 61 -10.74 2.79 1.07
C GLY A 61 -11.01 2.50 -0.41
N GLY A 62 -11.77 1.43 -0.73
CA GLY A 62 -12.19 1.08 -2.10
C GLY A 62 -11.36 -0.03 -2.76
N ARG A 63 -10.45 -0.70 -2.05
CA ARG A 63 -9.90 -1.99 -2.52
C ARG A 63 -10.98 -3.06 -2.44
N ASP A 64 -10.92 -4.01 -3.37
CA ASP A 64 -11.77 -5.21 -3.39
C ASP A 64 -10.97 -6.46 -3.02
N ALA A 65 -11.65 -7.60 -2.91
CA ALA A 65 -11.03 -8.88 -2.58
C ALA A 65 -9.95 -9.30 -3.60
N GLU A 66 -10.13 -8.93 -4.88
CA GLU A 66 -9.18 -9.23 -5.94
C GLU A 66 -7.88 -8.45 -5.78
N SER A 67 -7.97 -7.17 -5.45
CA SER A 67 -6.80 -6.30 -5.23
C SER A 67 -6.02 -6.62 -3.95
N LEU A 68 -6.66 -7.31 -2.99
CA LEU A 68 -6.02 -7.81 -1.78
C LEU A 68 -5.47 -9.23 -1.95
N ALA A 69 -5.82 -9.95 -3.02
CA ALA A 69 -5.37 -11.32 -3.23
C ALA A 69 -3.84 -11.40 -3.31
N LEU A 70 -3.25 -12.40 -2.66
CA LEU A 70 -1.81 -12.64 -2.64
C LEU A 70 -1.29 -13.33 -3.89
N CYS A 71 -2.17 -13.96 -4.67
CA CYS A 71 -1.80 -14.67 -5.89
C CYS A 71 -2.84 -14.50 -6.99
N ALA A 72 -2.42 -14.76 -8.23
CA ALA A 72 -3.32 -14.83 -9.38
C ALA A 72 -4.37 -15.94 -9.22
N ALA A 73 -5.49 -15.84 -9.94
CA ALA A 73 -6.61 -16.78 -9.82
C ALA A 73 -6.23 -18.22 -10.21
N ASP A 74 -5.33 -18.38 -11.12
CA ASP A 74 -4.84 -19.64 -11.69
C ASP A 74 -3.58 -20.19 -10.98
N TYR A 75 -3.00 -19.46 -10.02
CA TYR A 75 -1.73 -19.82 -9.34
C TYR A 75 -1.69 -21.28 -8.86
N TYR A 76 -2.71 -21.73 -8.14
CA TYR A 76 -2.73 -23.09 -7.61
C TYR A 76 -2.78 -24.14 -8.72
N SER A 77 -3.60 -23.93 -9.74
CA SER A 77 -3.73 -24.84 -10.88
C SER A 77 -2.48 -24.89 -11.75
N GLU A 78 -1.84 -23.74 -11.99
CA GLU A 78 -0.57 -23.66 -12.74
C GLU A 78 0.55 -24.46 -12.09
N HIS A 79 0.58 -24.48 -10.76
CA HIS A 79 1.57 -25.24 -9.99
C HIS A 79 1.11 -26.65 -9.63
N GLY A 80 -0.10 -27.08 -10.06
CA GLY A 80 -0.62 -28.42 -9.77
C GLY A 80 -1.00 -28.63 -8.30
N VAL A 81 -1.27 -27.56 -7.55
CA VAL A 81 -1.80 -27.59 -6.18
C VAL A 81 -3.32 -27.69 -6.23
N GLN A 82 -3.89 -28.61 -5.48
CA GLN A 82 -5.34 -28.77 -5.37
C GLN A 82 -5.88 -27.86 -4.26
N ALA A 83 -6.49 -26.75 -4.66
CA ALA A 83 -7.09 -25.81 -3.72
C ALA A 83 -8.56 -26.10 -3.51
N HIS A 84 -8.94 -26.37 -2.25
CA HIS A 84 -10.30 -26.60 -1.78
C HIS A 84 -10.78 -25.34 -1.04
N LEU A 85 -11.27 -24.36 -1.80
CA LEU A 85 -11.81 -23.13 -1.24
C LEU A 85 -13.27 -23.32 -0.83
N HIS A 86 -13.70 -22.60 0.21
CA HIS A 86 -15.03 -22.75 0.82
C HIS A 86 -15.28 -24.18 1.31
N GLU A 87 -14.21 -24.87 1.74
CA GLU A 87 -14.27 -26.24 2.23
C GLU A 87 -13.49 -26.34 3.55
N ALA A 88 -14.22 -26.39 4.65
CA ALA A 88 -13.63 -26.57 5.97
C ALA A 88 -13.29 -28.03 6.23
N VAL A 89 -12.12 -28.28 6.82
CA VAL A 89 -11.82 -29.58 7.42
C VAL A 89 -12.55 -29.67 8.77
N LEU A 90 -13.33 -30.71 8.94
CA LEU A 90 -14.19 -30.93 10.13
C LEU A 90 -13.53 -31.84 11.17
N GLU A 91 -12.67 -32.78 10.72
CA GLU A 91 -12.02 -33.76 11.60
C GLU A 91 -10.67 -34.18 11.01
N ILE A 92 -9.72 -34.52 11.88
CA ILE A 92 -8.45 -35.16 11.53
C ILE A 92 -8.44 -36.53 12.18
N ASP A 93 -8.55 -37.57 11.35
CA ASP A 93 -8.44 -38.97 11.77
C ASP A 93 -6.97 -39.41 11.73
N ARG A 94 -6.30 -39.40 12.89
CA ARG A 94 -4.86 -39.72 12.99
C ARG A 94 -4.58 -41.19 12.82
N GLU A 95 -5.53 -42.07 13.14
CA GLU A 95 -5.35 -43.50 13.02
C GLU A 95 -5.38 -43.98 11.57
N GLN A 96 -6.28 -43.35 10.76
CA GLN A 96 -6.40 -43.63 9.34
C GLN A 96 -5.53 -42.70 8.49
N GLN A 97 -4.93 -41.67 9.09
CA GLN A 97 -4.21 -40.56 8.40
C GLN A 97 -5.09 -39.92 7.32
N GLU A 98 -6.30 -39.50 7.68
CA GLU A 98 -7.25 -38.86 6.80
C GLU A 98 -7.75 -37.53 7.38
N VAL A 99 -8.06 -36.57 6.51
CA VAL A 99 -8.87 -35.40 6.85
C VAL A 99 -10.29 -35.62 6.35
N VAL A 100 -11.26 -35.17 7.16
CA VAL A 100 -12.68 -35.29 6.85
C VAL A 100 -13.25 -33.90 6.56
N THR A 101 -13.93 -33.75 5.42
CA THR A 101 -14.67 -32.56 5.02
C THR A 101 -16.13 -32.90 4.78
N ALA A 102 -16.95 -31.91 4.45
CA ALA A 102 -18.32 -32.14 4.00
C ALA A 102 -18.40 -32.93 2.67
N ASN A 103 -17.34 -32.90 1.87
CA ASN A 103 -17.26 -33.52 0.55
C ASN A 103 -16.64 -34.92 0.56
N GLY A 104 -16.09 -35.36 1.70
CA GLY A 104 -15.49 -36.69 1.82
C GLY A 104 -14.25 -36.75 2.70
N ARG A 105 -13.48 -37.84 2.50
CA ARG A 105 -12.22 -38.11 3.21
C ARG A 105 -11.06 -38.09 2.24
N ILE A 106 -9.93 -37.53 2.66
CA ILE A 106 -8.69 -37.48 1.88
C ILE A 106 -7.55 -37.95 2.79
N ALA A 107 -6.83 -38.97 2.33
CA ALA A 107 -5.67 -39.50 3.06
C ALA A 107 -4.45 -38.58 2.90
N TYR A 108 -3.62 -38.51 3.94
CA TYR A 108 -2.37 -37.76 3.95
C TYR A 108 -1.17 -38.60 4.40
N ASP A 109 -0.02 -38.33 3.83
CA ASP A 109 1.28 -38.80 4.35
C ASP A 109 1.87 -37.74 5.29
N LYS A 110 1.62 -36.45 5.00
CA LYS A 110 2.02 -35.31 5.84
C LYS A 110 0.88 -34.29 5.92
N LEU A 111 0.73 -33.67 7.08
CA LEU A 111 -0.29 -32.67 7.35
C LEU A 111 0.32 -31.43 7.97
N ILE A 112 -0.02 -30.25 7.47
CA ILE A 112 0.39 -28.95 8.01
C ILE A 112 -0.85 -28.20 8.50
N LEU A 113 -0.85 -27.83 9.78
CA LEU A 113 -1.84 -26.95 10.37
C LEU A 113 -1.36 -25.50 10.21
N ALA A 114 -2.07 -24.72 9.41
CA ALA A 114 -1.87 -23.28 9.20
C ALA A 114 -3.18 -22.52 9.43
N THR A 115 -3.97 -22.99 10.42
CA THR A 115 -5.34 -22.55 10.71
C THR A 115 -5.42 -21.13 11.28
N GLY A 116 -4.28 -20.55 11.67
CA GLY A 116 -4.20 -19.16 12.15
C GLY A 116 -4.88 -18.96 13.51
N SER A 117 -5.69 -17.92 13.60
CA SER A 117 -6.37 -17.51 14.84
C SER A 117 -7.77 -16.98 14.55
N TYR A 118 -8.60 -16.93 15.58
CA TYR A 118 -9.94 -16.32 15.56
C TYR A 118 -10.04 -15.14 16.54
N PRO A 119 -10.94 -14.17 16.29
CA PRO A 119 -11.15 -13.05 17.19
C PRO A 119 -11.71 -13.52 18.54
N PHE A 120 -11.11 -13.02 19.61
CA PHE A 120 -11.65 -13.23 20.94
C PHE A 120 -12.77 -12.21 21.22
N VAL A 121 -13.97 -12.70 21.48
CA VAL A 121 -15.08 -11.89 21.98
C VAL A 121 -15.29 -12.24 23.45
N PRO A 122 -15.12 -11.27 24.37
CA PRO A 122 -15.39 -11.49 25.79
C PRO A 122 -16.83 -11.97 26.00
N PRO A 123 -17.10 -12.84 27.00
CA PRO A 123 -18.44 -13.33 27.30
C PRO A 123 -19.25 -12.24 28.01
N ILE A 124 -19.65 -11.21 27.29
CA ILE A 124 -20.45 -10.08 27.80
C ILE A 124 -21.92 -10.36 27.52
N PRO A 125 -22.81 -10.34 28.53
CA PRO A 125 -24.24 -10.46 28.34
C PRO A 125 -24.75 -9.43 27.33
N GLY A 126 -25.54 -9.87 26.34
CA GLY A 126 -26.05 -9.03 25.26
C GLY A 126 -25.11 -8.83 24.07
N ALA A 127 -23.90 -9.40 24.11
CA ALA A 127 -22.98 -9.45 22.96
C ALA A 127 -23.34 -10.62 22.01
N GLU A 128 -24.54 -10.60 21.45
CA GLU A 128 -25.09 -11.64 20.57
C GLU A 128 -25.71 -11.05 19.30
N GLY A 129 -25.80 -11.83 18.25
CA GLY A 129 -26.41 -11.40 16.99
C GLY A 129 -25.73 -10.16 16.40
N ASN A 130 -26.49 -9.14 16.00
CA ASN A 130 -26.01 -7.92 15.33
C ASN A 130 -25.18 -6.98 16.23
N SER A 131 -25.15 -7.20 17.55
CA SER A 131 -24.26 -6.48 18.47
C SER A 131 -22.87 -7.11 18.59
N ARG A 132 -22.54 -8.11 17.77
CA ARG A 132 -21.29 -8.88 17.84
C ARG A 132 -20.57 -8.93 16.51
N LEU A 133 -20.11 -7.80 16.02
CA LEU A 133 -19.24 -7.74 14.84
C LEU A 133 -17.78 -7.95 15.25
N VAL A 134 -16.98 -8.52 14.36
CA VAL A 134 -15.54 -8.72 14.53
C VAL A 134 -14.78 -8.19 13.33
N TYR A 135 -13.47 -8.00 13.45
CA TYR A 135 -12.62 -7.45 12.41
C TYR A 135 -11.52 -8.46 12.08
N ARG A 136 -11.74 -9.38 11.12
CA ARG A 136 -10.79 -10.44 10.80
C ARG A 136 -10.80 -10.92 9.35
N THR A 137 -11.96 -11.08 8.74
CA THR A 137 -12.16 -11.60 7.39
C THR A 137 -12.85 -10.57 6.50
N LEU A 138 -12.82 -10.78 5.18
CA LEU A 138 -13.55 -9.91 4.24
C LEU A 138 -15.07 -9.98 4.50
N ASP A 139 -15.61 -11.15 4.86
CA ASP A 139 -17.02 -11.29 5.23
C ASP A 139 -17.36 -10.46 6.48
N ASP A 140 -16.44 -10.37 7.46
CA ASP A 140 -16.61 -9.49 8.63
C ASP A 140 -16.63 -8.02 8.21
N LEU A 141 -15.77 -7.62 7.28
CA LEU A 141 -15.73 -6.24 6.79
C LEU A 141 -17.00 -5.87 6.03
N ASP A 142 -17.56 -6.79 5.25
CA ASP A 142 -18.86 -6.61 4.60
C ASP A 142 -19.98 -6.49 5.62
N ALA A 143 -19.97 -7.29 6.67
CA ALA A 143 -20.93 -7.20 7.77
C ALA A 143 -20.83 -5.83 8.51
N ILE A 144 -19.60 -5.35 8.78
CA ILE A 144 -19.38 -4.03 9.37
C ILE A 144 -19.90 -2.92 8.42
N ARG A 145 -19.60 -3.00 7.12
CA ARG A 145 -20.08 -2.03 6.12
C ARG A 145 -21.60 -2.00 6.05
N ALA A 146 -22.23 -3.17 6.04
CA ALA A 146 -23.68 -3.28 6.02
C ALA A 146 -24.34 -2.68 7.29
N ALA A 147 -23.76 -2.98 8.46
CA ALA A 147 -24.26 -2.46 9.73
C ALA A 147 -24.01 -0.96 9.91
N ALA A 148 -22.95 -0.42 9.29
CA ALA A 148 -22.65 1.02 9.30
C ALA A 148 -23.65 1.84 8.47
N ALA A 149 -24.42 1.21 7.57
CA ALA A 149 -25.43 1.89 6.77
C ALA A 149 -26.58 2.42 7.67
N GLY A 150 -26.62 3.75 7.87
CA GLY A 150 -27.58 4.41 8.75
C GLY A 150 -27.16 4.53 10.22
N ALA A 151 -26.02 3.99 10.60
CA ALA A 151 -25.43 4.18 11.92
C ALA A 151 -24.80 5.58 12.05
N ARG A 152 -24.82 6.15 13.24
CA ARG A 152 -24.22 7.46 13.58
C ARG A 152 -22.93 7.30 14.37
N ARG A 153 -22.91 6.33 15.29
CA ARG A 153 -21.80 6.07 16.20
C ARG A 153 -21.41 4.61 16.18
N GLY A 154 -20.10 4.34 16.15
CA GLY A 154 -19.55 3.01 16.26
C GLY A 154 -18.51 2.90 17.38
N VAL A 155 -18.56 1.79 18.12
CA VAL A 155 -17.62 1.50 19.20
C VAL A 155 -16.79 0.28 18.83
N VAL A 156 -15.48 0.39 19.03
CA VAL A 156 -14.55 -0.75 19.00
C VAL A 156 -14.20 -1.16 20.42
N VAL A 157 -14.41 -2.42 20.77
CA VAL A 157 -14.00 -3.01 22.05
C VAL A 157 -12.63 -3.64 21.88
N GLY A 158 -11.61 -2.99 22.45
CA GLY A 158 -10.20 -3.34 22.36
C GLY A 158 -9.37 -2.26 21.69
N GLY A 159 -8.40 -1.71 22.40
CA GLY A 159 -7.49 -0.65 21.97
C GLY A 159 -6.12 -1.17 21.51
N GLY A 160 -6.03 -2.43 21.11
CA GLY A 160 -4.84 -3.04 20.51
C GLY A 160 -4.70 -2.66 19.02
N LEU A 161 -3.76 -3.28 18.33
CA LEU A 161 -3.37 -3.02 16.95
C LEU A 161 -4.58 -3.09 16.00
N LEU A 162 -5.26 -4.24 15.94
CA LEU A 162 -6.45 -4.42 15.09
C LEU A 162 -7.63 -3.54 15.52
N GLY A 163 -7.73 -3.22 16.82
CA GLY A 163 -8.78 -2.32 17.30
C GLY A 163 -8.61 -0.90 16.80
N MET A 164 -7.38 -0.42 16.69
CA MET A 164 -7.09 0.89 16.12
C MET A 164 -7.36 0.93 14.61
N GLU A 165 -7.11 -0.17 13.89
CA GLU A 165 -7.49 -0.30 12.48
C GLU A 165 -9.00 -0.34 12.30
N ALA A 166 -9.72 -1.08 13.16
CA ALA A 166 -11.18 -1.09 13.14
C ALA A 166 -11.77 0.30 13.44
N ALA A 167 -11.19 1.06 14.37
CA ALA A 167 -11.62 2.44 14.65
C ALA A 167 -11.39 3.37 13.44
N ASN A 168 -10.27 3.19 12.72
CA ASN A 168 -10.03 3.90 11.46
C ASN A 168 -11.08 3.53 10.39
N ALA A 169 -11.44 2.26 10.30
CA ALA A 169 -12.48 1.79 9.39
C ALA A 169 -13.83 2.45 9.68
N LEU A 170 -14.27 2.47 10.96
CA LEU A 170 -15.51 3.12 11.37
C LEU A 170 -15.52 4.61 11.04
N LYS A 171 -14.40 5.30 11.31
CA LYS A 171 -14.23 6.72 10.95
C LYS A 171 -14.30 6.94 9.43
N SER A 172 -13.67 6.06 8.64
CA SER A 172 -13.70 6.14 7.17
C SER A 172 -15.11 5.90 6.60
N LEU A 173 -15.95 5.16 7.31
CA LEU A 173 -17.36 4.96 7.02
C LEU A 173 -18.24 6.15 7.45
N GLY A 174 -17.66 7.20 8.03
CA GLY A 174 -18.35 8.43 8.43
C GLY A 174 -19.02 8.36 9.80
N LEU A 175 -18.72 7.36 10.63
CA LEU A 175 -19.28 7.25 11.98
C LEU A 175 -18.46 8.07 13.00
N GLU A 176 -19.12 8.53 14.06
CA GLU A 176 -18.46 8.94 15.29
C GLU A 176 -17.83 7.70 15.92
N ALA A 177 -16.49 7.58 15.81
CA ALA A 177 -15.78 6.38 16.24
C ALA A 177 -15.28 6.49 17.69
N HIS A 178 -15.51 5.45 18.48
CA HIS A 178 -15.02 5.32 19.85
C HIS A 178 -14.26 4.02 20.04
N VAL A 179 -13.25 4.04 20.93
CA VAL A 179 -12.51 2.87 21.38
C VAL A 179 -12.71 2.68 22.88
N VAL A 180 -13.15 1.50 23.28
CA VAL A 180 -13.28 1.07 24.67
C VAL A 180 -12.20 0.04 24.97
N GLU A 181 -11.28 0.36 25.87
CA GLU A 181 -10.16 -0.51 26.25
C GLU A 181 -10.22 -0.85 27.74
N PHE A 182 -10.08 -2.13 28.03
CA PHE A 182 -10.03 -2.66 29.40
C PHE A 182 -8.75 -2.25 30.14
N ALA A 183 -7.63 -2.20 29.42
CA ALA A 183 -6.34 -1.81 29.98
C ALA A 183 -6.29 -0.27 30.24
N PRO A 184 -5.37 0.20 31.09
CA PRO A 184 -5.22 1.62 31.41
C PRO A 184 -4.57 2.45 30.28
N ARG A 185 -4.25 1.83 29.13
CA ARG A 185 -3.64 2.49 27.97
C ARG A 185 -3.95 1.78 26.68
N LEU A 186 -3.83 2.50 25.55
CA LEU A 186 -3.87 1.91 24.22
C LEU A 186 -2.61 1.07 23.96
N MET A 187 -2.76 0.02 23.14
CA MET A 187 -1.68 -0.88 22.73
C MET A 187 -0.82 -1.37 23.90
N PRO A 188 -1.42 -1.96 24.96
CA PRO A 188 -0.72 -2.28 26.20
C PRO A 188 0.42 -3.30 26.04
N VAL A 189 0.43 -4.06 24.94
CA VAL A 189 1.50 -5.02 24.61
C VAL A 189 2.72 -4.31 24.02
N GLN A 190 2.52 -3.30 23.18
CA GLN A 190 3.57 -2.61 22.44
C GLN A 190 4.10 -1.37 23.13
N LEU A 191 3.25 -0.68 23.92
CA LEU A 191 3.56 0.63 24.50
C LEU A 191 3.62 0.57 26.04
N ASP A 192 4.55 1.30 26.59
CA ASP A 192 4.57 1.64 28.00
C ASP A 192 3.54 2.75 28.33
N GLU A 193 3.52 3.20 29.57
CA GLU A 193 2.52 4.15 30.06
C GLU A 193 2.59 5.50 29.31
N ASP A 194 3.79 6.08 29.20
CA ASP A 194 4.02 7.36 28.53
C ASP A 194 3.71 7.27 27.02
N GLY A 195 4.13 6.17 26.37
CA GLY A 195 3.83 5.91 24.96
C GLY A 195 2.33 5.75 24.70
N GLY A 196 1.61 5.05 25.59
CA GLY A 196 0.16 4.91 25.53
C GLY A 196 -0.57 6.23 25.73
N ALA A 197 -0.09 7.11 26.60
CA ALA A 197 -0.64 8.45 26.82
C ALA A 197 -0.43 9.35 25.59
N ALA A 198 0.76 9.36 25.00
CA ALA A 198 1.05 10.10 23.78
C ALA A 198 0.18 9.63 22.59
N LEU A 199 0.00 8.31 22.44
CA LEU A 199 -0.89 7.75 21.42
C LEU A 199 -2.35 8.19 21.64
N LYS A 200 -2.86 8.07 22.88
CA LYS A 200 -4.22 8.50 23.23
C LYS A 200 -4.47 9.96 22.83
N ALA A 201 -3.58 10.87 23.24
CA ALA A 201 -3.74 12.29 22.93
C ALA A 201 -3.82 12.56 21.41
N ARG A 202 -3.01 11.87 20.60
CA ARG A 202 -3.05 11.99 19.14
C ARG A 202 -4.33 11.41 18.54
N ILE A 203 -4.79 10.27 19.03
CA ILE A 203 -6.03 9.62 18.54
C ILE A 203 -7.26 10.47 18.86
N GLU A 204 -7.32 11.05 20.08
CA GLU A 204 -8.38 11.98 20.46
C GLU A 204 -8.34 13.27 19.64
N ALA A 205 -7.16 13.81 19.34
CA ALA A 205 -7.00 14.97 18.45
C ALA A 205 -7.50 14.69 17.01
N LEU A 206 -7.54 13.43 16.58
CA LEU A 206 -8.14 13.01 15.32
C LEU A 206 -9.67 12.82 15.39
N GLY A 207 -10.29 13.07 16.54
CA GLY A 207 -11.74 12.98 16.72
C GLY A 207 -12.26 11.59 17.02
N VAL A 208 -11.42 10.67 17.52
CA VAL A 208 -11.84 9.36 18.01
C VAL A 208 -11.95 9.39 19.54
N GLY A 209 -13.11 9.03 20.08
CA GLY A 209 -13.30 8.94 21.54
C GLY A 209 -12.54 7.75 22.14
N VAL A 210 -11.74 7.96 23.20
CA VAL A 210 -10.94 6.90 23.83
C VAL A 210 -11.34 6.72 25.29
N HIS A 211 -11.84 5.53 25.62
CA HIS A 211 -12.32 5.14 26.95
C HIS A 211 -11.42 4.02 27.51
N LEU A 212 -10.46 4.40 28.36
CA LEU A 212 -9.52 3.49 28.97
C LEU A 212 -10.03 2.97 30.34
N SER A 213 -9.51 1.82 30.79
CA SER A 213 -9.89 1.16 32.05
C SER A 213 -11.39 0.88 32.14
N ARG A 214 -12.04 0.59 31.01
CA ARG A 214 -13.48 0.34 30.90
C ARG A 214 -13.76 -1.14 30.66
N ALA A 215 -14.29 -1.79 31.67
CA ALA A 215 -14.78 -3.18 31.57
C ALA A 215 -16.28 -3.14 31.22
N THR A 216 -16.65 -3.54 30.01
CA THR A 216 -18.06 -3.68 29.64
C THR A 216 -18.67 -4.85 30.40
N SER A 217 -19.71 -4.59 31.21
CA SER A 217 -20.40 -5.58 32.03
C SER A 217 -21.60 -6.21 31.31
N GLU A 218 -22.31 -5.42 30.51
CA GLU A 218 -23.43 -5.88 29.70
C GLU A 218 -23.70 -4.94 28.52
N ILE A 219 -24.42 -5.42 27.52
CA ILE A 219 -24.93 -4.65 26.40
C ILE A 219 -26.45 -4.82 26.36
N VAL A 220 -27.17 -3.71 26.37
CA VAL A 220 -28.63 -3.65 26.36
C VAL A 220 -29.13 -2.76 25.22
N ALA A 221 -30.44 -2.71 25.00
CA ALA A 221 -31.03 -1.74 24.06
C ALA A 221 -30.76 -0.31 24.53
N GLY A 222 -30.35 0.56 23.63
CA GLY A 222 -30.12 1.98 23.89
C GLY A 222 -31.42 2.79 23.89
N GLU A 223 -31.34 4.05 24.30
CA GLU A 223 -32.46 4.99 24.26
C GLU A 223 -32.43 5.83 22.98
N ASP A 224 -31.26 6.41 22.67
CA ASP A 224 -31.05 7.26 21.49
C ASP A 224 -30.28 6.53 20.35
N TYR A 225 -29.63 5.44 20.67
CA TYR A 225 -28.86 4.58 19.77
C TYR A 225 -29.34 3.12 19.88
N ALA A 226 -28.91 2.26 18.99
CA ALA A 226 -29.33 0.86 18.96
C ALA A 226 -28.93 0.10 20.23
N TYR A 227 -27.77 0.40 20.79
CA TYR A 227 -27.19 -0.30 21.93
C TYR A 227 -26.70 0.66 22.99
N ARG A 228 -26.76 0.22 24.27
CA ARG A 228 -26.08 0.84 25.40
C ARG A 228 -25.13 -0.18 26.02
N MET A 229 -23.88 0.19 26.10
CA MET A 229 -22.82 -0.55 26.77
C MET A 229 -22.71 -0.04 28.22
N ASN A 230 -22.99 -0.87 29.20
CA ASN A 230 -22.83 -0.55 30.61
C ASN A 230 -21.43 -1.02 31.06
N PHE A 231 -20.74 -0.18 31.82
CA PHE A 231 -19.42 -0.49 32.36
C PHE A 231 -19.46 -0.87 33.83
N ALA A 232 -18.46 -1.62 34.29
CA ALA A 232 -18.38 -2.10 35.68
C ALA A 232 -18.27 -0.98 36.73
N ASP A 233 -17.89 0.22 36.33
CA ASP A 233 -17.80 1.41 37.18
C ASP A 233 -19.10 2.23 37.24
N GLY A 234 -20.16 1.80 36.56
CA GLY A 234 -21.48 2.43 36.54
C GLY A 234 -21.68 3.45 35.43
N GLU A 235 -20.65 3.79 34.67
CA GLU A 235 -20.76 4.62 33.46
C GLU A 235 -21.33 3.79 32.29
N SER A 236 -21.80 4.49 31.24
CA SER A 236 -22.31 3.84 30.03
C SER A 236 -21.99 4.62 28.79
N LEU A 237 -22.05 3.94 27.63
CA LEU A 237 -21.85 4.52 26.29
C LEU A 237 -22.89 3.97 25.33
N GLU A 238 -23.66 4.83 24.68
CA GLU A 238 -24.60 4.42 23.64
C GLU A 238 -23.97 4.43 22.25
N THR A 239 -24.37 3.49 21.41
CA THR A 239 -23.82 3.29 20.07
C THR A 239 -24.77 2.53 19.16
N ASP A 240 -24.64 2.70 17.84
CA ASP A 240 -25.39 1.94 16.84
C ASP A 240 -24.68 0.65 16.40
N LEU A 241 -23.36 0.57 16.63
CA LEU A 241 -22.51 -0.48 16.10
C LEU A 241 -21.42 -0.84 17.12
N ILE A 242 -21.18 -2.15 17.31
CA ILE A 242 -20.12 -2.64 18.20
C ILE A 242 -19.23 -3.63 17.42
N VAL A 243 -17.93 -3.34 17.35
CA VAL A 243 -16.90 -4.21 16.74
C VAL A 243 -15.97 -4.72 17.84
N PHE A 244 -15.89 -6.02 18.01
CA PHE A 244 -14.98 -6.64 18.97
C PHE A 244 -13.61 -6.88 18.34
N SER A 245 -12.59 -6.32 18.96
CA SER A 245 -11.18 -6.48 18.63
C SER A 245 -10.33 -6.63 19.90
N ALA A 246 -10.84 -7.43 20.84
CA ALA A 246 -10.25 -7.66 22.18
C ALA A 246 -9.13 -8.73 22.19
N GLY A 247 -8.43 -8.88 21.08
CA GLY A 247 -7.36 -9.85 20.86
C GLY A 247 -7.79 -11.07 20.04
N ILE A 248 -6.84 -11.98 19.86
CA ILE A 248 -7.03 -13.21 19.08
C ILE A 248 -6.74 -14.45 19.94
N ARG A 249 -7.27 -15.59 19.49
CA ARG A 249 -6.95 -16.91 20.04
C ARG A 249 -6.49 -17.84 18.94
N PRO A 250 -5.49 -18.70 19.15
CA PRO A 250 -5.09 -19.73 18.19
C PRO A 250 -6.27 -20.58 17.77
N GLN A 251 -6.40 -20.84 16.46
CA GLN A 251 -7.42 -21.77 15.95
C GLN A 251 -6.91 -23.20 16.07
N ASP A 252 -7.04 -23.76 17.27
CA ASP A 252 -6.53 -25.08 17.65
C ASP A 252 -7.63 -26.14 17.87
N THR A 253 -8.87 -25.83 17.50
CA THR A 253 -10.04 -26.71 17.74
C THR A 253 -9.86 -28.07 17.07
N LEU A 254 -9.44 -28.14 15.83
CA LEU A 254 -9.17 -29.40 15.12
C LEU A 254 -8.06 -30.21 15.80
N ALA A 255 -6.98 -29.54 16.21
CA ALA A 255 -5.86 -30.17 16.87
C ALA A 255 -6.28 -30.79 18.23
N ARG A 256 -7.11 -30.08 19.02
CA ARG A 256 -7.67 -30.58 20.26
C ARG A 256 -8.56 -31.82 20.05
N ALA A 257 -9.46 -31.72 19.06
CA ALA A 257 -10.37 -32.82 18.73
C ALA A 257 -9.60 -34.07 18.27
N ALA A 258 -8.49 -33.87 17.54
CA ALA A 258 -7.60 -34.94 17.09
C ALA A 258 -6.65 -35.48 18.20
N GLY A 259 -6.70 -34.95 19.42
CA GLY A 259 -5.81 -35.37 20.50
C GLY A 259 -4.34 -34.95 20.34
N LEU A 260 -4.08 -33.85 19.60
CA LEU A 260 -2.77 -33.23 19.55
C LEU A 260 -2.53 -32.42 20.85
N THR A 261 -1.26 -32.29 21.24
CA THR A 261 -0.89 -31.48 22.41
C THR A 261 -1.10 -30.00 22.12
N VAL A 262 -1.90 -29.35 22.98
CA VAL A 262 -2.20 -27.91 22.89
C VAL A 262 -1.77 -27.25 24.19
N ALA A 263 -1.15 -26.06 24.08
CA ALA A 263 -0.68 -25.30 25.23
C ALA A 263 -1.85 -24.79 26.08
N GLU A 264 -1.62 -24.51 27.37
CA GLU A 264 -2.64 -24.06 28.33
C GLU A 264 -3.37 -22.77 27.85
N ARG A 265 -2.63 -21.85 27.26
CA ARG A 265 -3.17 -20.60 26.71
C ARG A 265 -3.67 -20.70 25.25
N GLY A 266 -3.71 -21.93 24.70
CA GLY A 266 -4.01 -22.21 23.31
C GLY A 266 -2.76 -22.34 22.45
N GLY A 267 -2.96 -22.88 21.24
CA GLY A 267 -1.93 -23.14 20.24
C GLY A 267 -1.36 -24.54 20.28
N VAL A 268 -1.20 -25.14 19.10
CA VAL A 268 -0.66 -26.47 18.90
C VAL A 268 0.82 -26.48 19.27
N VAL A 269 1.21 -27.32 20.24
CA VAL A 269 2.60 -27.41 20.71
C VAL A 269 3.47 -28.01 19.62
N ILE A 270 4.55 -27.30 19.29
CA ILE A 270 5.55 -27.72 18.29
C ILE A 270 6.96 -27.75 18.88
N ASP A 271 7.81 -28.59 18.29
CA ASP A 271 9.24 -28.57 18.51
C ASP A 271 9.98 -27.54 17.62
N ASP A 272 11.31 -27.53 17.67
CA ASP A 272 12.16 -26.64 16.87
C ASP A 272 12.11 -26.94 15.34
N GLY A 273 11.55 -28.10 14.94
CA GLY A 273 11.29 -28.52 13.58
C GLY A 273 9.83 -28.38 13.15
N PHE A 274 9.02 -27.65 13.92
CA PHE A 274 7.58 -27.42 13.66
C PHE A 274 6.70 -28.66 13.81
N CYS A 275 7.26 -29.81 14.26
CA CYS A 275 6.57 -31.07 14.43
C CYS A 275 5.72 -31.03 15.71
N THR A 276 4.51 -31.60 15.65
CA THR A 276 3.64 -31.81 16.81
C THR A 276 4.03 -33.07 17.56
N ASN A 277 3.22 -33.53 18.53
CA ASN A 277 3.37 -34.85 19.12
C ASN A 277 3.00 -36.03 18.19
N ASP A 278 2.68 -35.71 16.90
CA ASP A 278 2.49 -36.67 15.82
C ASP A 278 3.50 -36.39 14.71
N PRO A 279 4.39 -37.37 14.34
CA PRO A 279 5.46 -37.12 13.40
C PRO A 279 5.00 -36.88 11.97
N ALA A 280 3.74 -37.10 11.62
CA ALA A 280 3.13 -36.79 10.35
C ALA A 280 2.50 -35.40 10.31
N ILE A 281 2.35 -34.73 11.48
CA ILE A 281 1.59 -33.48 11.61
C ILE A 281 2.48 -32.34 12.10
N PHE A 282 2.49 -31.25 11.34
CA PHE A 282 3.22 -30.01 11.63
C PHE A 282 2.24 -28.87 11.90
N ALA A 283 2.70 -27.82 12.60
CA ALA A 283 1.90 -26.59 12.75
C ALA A 283 2.78 -25.35 12.59
N ILE A 284 2.25 -24.33 11.89
CA ILE A 284 2.95 -23.07 11.60
C ILE A 284 2.01 -21.86 11.76
N GLY A 285 2.61 -20.70 12.04
CA GLY A 285 1.88 -19.44 12.17
C GLY A 285 1.16 -19.28 13.51
N GLU A 286 0.07 -18.51 13.51
CA GLU A 286 -0.63 -18.11 14.74
C GLU A 286 -1.32 -19.25 15.49
N CYS A 287 -1.55 -20.41 14.85
CA CYS A 287 -2.10 -21.59 15.53
C CYS A 287 -1.04 -22.40 16.28
N ALA A 288 0.25 -22.17 16.04
CA ALA A 288 1.34 -22.90 16.66
C ALA A 288 1.80 -22.27 17.99
N SER A 289 2.19 -23.11 18.95
CA SER A 289 2.80 -22.70 20.21
C SER A 289 4.18 -23.34 20.35
N TRP A 290 5.23 -22.51 20.28
CA TRP A 290 6.62 -22.93 20.48
C TRP A 290 7.10 -22.48 21.87
N GLN A 291 7.57 -23.40 22.70
CA GLN A 291 8.01 -23.15 24.06
C GLN A 291 7.00 -22.30 24.90
N GLY A 292 5.70 -22.56 24.71
CA GLY A 292 4.61 -21.84 25.39
C GLY A 292 4.32 -20.43 24.85
N ARG A 293 4.94 -20.04 23.74
CA ARG A 293 4.74 -18.74 23.06
C ARG A 293 3.94 -18.92 21.77
N VAL A 294 2.98 -18.04 21.58
CA VAL A 294 2.23 -17.88 20.32
C VAL A 294 2.64 -16.55 19.69
N PHE A 295 2.80 -16.52 18.38
CA PHE A 295 3.27 -15.36 17.64
C PHE A 295 2.11 -14.74 16.84
N GLY A 296 1.60 -13.62 17.31
CA GLY A 296 0.43 -12.92 16.70
C GLY A 296 0.82 -11.95 15.58
N LEU A 297 1.89 -12.23 14.84
CA LEU A 297 2.33 -11.47 13.65
C LEU A 297 2.57 -12.44 12.50
N VAL A 298 2.48 -11.91 11.26
CA VAL A 298 2.66 -12.73 10.04
C VAL A 298 4.11 -13.16 9.79
N ALA A 299 5.08 -12.28 10.09
CA ALA A 299 6.50 -12.51 9.79
C ALA A 299 7.08 -13.77 10.45
N PRO A 300 6.80 -14.07 11.73
CA PRO A 300 7.16 -15.36 12.34
C PRO A 300 6.61 -16.56 11.57
N GLY A 301 5.35 -16.51 11.15
CA GLY A 301 4.70 -17.57 10.38
C GLY A 301 5.36 -17.79 9.00
N TYR A 302 5.81 -16.73 8.35
CA TYR A 302 6.57 -16.82 7.08
C TYR A 302 7.93 -17.48 7.27
N SER A 303 8.63 -17.17 8.37
CA SER A 303 9.87 -17.85 8.73
C SER A 303 9.65 -19.33 9.00
N MET A 304 8.59 -19.69 9.76
CA MET A 304 8.21 -21.08 9.99
C MET A 304 7.91 -21.81 8.68
N ALA A 305 7.12 -21.22 7.78
CA ALA A 305 6.74 -21.81 6.50
C ALA A 305 7.96 -22.10 5.60
N ARG A 306 8.90 -21.16 5.53
CA ARG A 306 10.14 -21.32 4.75
C ARG A 306 11.00 -22.47 5.28
N ASN A 307 11.24 -22.50 6.58
CA ASN A 307 12.05 -23.52 7.19
C ASN A 307 11.39 -24.91 7.16
N LEU A 308 10.06 -24.97 7.33
CA LEU A 308 9.31 -26.23 7.18
C LEU A 308 9.37 -26.76 5.74
N ALA A 309 9.21 -25.90 4.74
CA ALA A 309 9.34 -26.31 3.34
C ALA A 309 10.75 -26.87 3.03
N ALA A 310 11.80 -26.24 3.56
CA ALA A 310 13.17 -26.76 3.44
C ALA A 310 13.36 -28.10 4.13
N LEU A 311 12.83 -28.27 5.33
CA LEU A 311 12.84 -29.54 6.07
C LEU A 311 12.18 -30.66 5.27
N LEU A 312 10.99 -30.41 4.71
CA LEU A 312 10.21 -31.40 3.96
C LEU A 312 10.92 -31.90 2.69
N VAL A 313 11.77 -31.09 2.07
CA VAL A 313 12.57 -31.49 0.89
C VAL A 313 14.00 -31.92 1.24
N GLY A 314 14.34 -32.04 2.53
CA GLY A 314 15.66 -32.45 2.98
C GLY A 314 16.77 -31.44 2.71
N ARG A 315 16.43 -30.15 2.55
CA ARG A 315 17.40 -29.07 2.39
C ARG A 315 17.89 -28.55 3.74
N PRO A 316 19.07 -27.88 3.78
CA PRO A 316 19.51 -27.20 4.98
C PRO A 316 18.43 -26.21 5.45
N HIS A 317 18.10 -26.26 6.73
CA HIS A 317 17.14 -25.39 7.39
C HIS A 317 17.66 -25.04 8.78
N GLU A 318 17.17 -23.93 9.31
CA GLU A 318 17.49 -23.49 10.66
C GLU A 318 16.41 -23.98 11.62
N ALA A 319 16.84 -24.54 12.76
CA ALA A 319 15.94 -24.84 13.86
C ALA A 319 15.28 -23.54 14.31
N PHE A 320 13.98 -23.60 14.60
CA PHE A 320 13.27 -22.42 15.05
C PHE A 320 13.76 -22.00 16.44
N SER A 321 14.26 -20.79 16.55
CA SER A 321 14.83 -20.22 17.78
C SER A 321 14.02 -19.04 18.33
N GLY A 322 12.78 -18.90 17.86
CA GLY A 322 11.90 -17.75 18.13
C GLY A 322 11.84 -16.78 16.99
N ALA A 323 11.15 -15.66 17.20
CA ALA A 323 10.98 -14.64 16.19
C ALA A 323 11.00 -13.24 16.81
N ASP A 324 11.44 -12.27 16.03
CA ASP A 324 11.33 -10.86 16.37
C ASP A 324 9.86 -10.43 16.32
N MET A 325 9.40 -9.78 17.39
CA MET A 325 8.03 -9.27 17.53
C MET A 325 7.98 -7.74 17.43
N SER A 326 9.02 -7.12 16.91
CA SER A 326 9.05 -5.68 16.67
C SER A 326 7.99 -5.26 15.66
N THR A 327 7.37 -4.11 15.91
CA THR A 327 6.27 -3.61 15.09
C THR A 327 6.55 -2.16 14.68
N LYS A 328 6.31 -1.85 13.41
CA LYS A 328 6.32 -0.49 12.85
C LYS A 328 5.00 -0.25 12.15
N LEU A 329 4.21 0.66 12.67
CA LEU A 329 2.81 0.84 12.30
C LEU A 329 2.52 2.30 12.00
N LYS A 330 1.49 2.52 11.17
CA LYS A 330 0.89 3.84 10.97
C LYS A 330 -0.61 3.73 11.24
N LEU A 331 -1.02 4.12 12.44
CA LEU A 331 -2.39 4.00 12.94
C LEU A 331 -3.12 5.33 12.81
N LEU A 332 -4.21 5.40 12.04
CA LEU A 332 -4.94 6.67 11.81
C LEU A 332 -4.01 7.83 11.38
N GLY A 333 -2.88 7.53 10.74
CA GLY A 333 -1.86 8.51 10.39
C GLY A 333 -0.81 8.78 11.46
N VAL A 334 -0.92 8.20 12.66
CA VAL A 334 0.06 8.29 13.76
C VAL A 334 1.10 7.18 13.63
N ASP A 335 2.36 7.55 13.59
CA ASP A 335 3.46 6.59 13.61
C ASP A 335 3.65 5.97 15.00
N VAL A 336 3.72 4.63 15.04
CA VAL A 336 3.96 3.85 16.28
C VAL A 336 5.02 2.79 16.00
N GLY A 337 6.05 2.72 16.84
CA GLY A 337 7.11 1.72 16.77
C GLY A 337 7.34 1.06 18.12
N SER A 338 7.51 -0.26 18.13
CA SER A 338 7.89 -1.04 19.31
C SER A 338 8.93 -2.07 18.91
N ILE A 339 10.02 -2.15 19.67
CA ILE A 339 11.16 -3.02 19.40
C ILE A 339 11.50 -3.80 20.68
N GLY A 340 11.68 -5.10 20.56
CA GLY A 340 12.16 -5.99 21.59
C GLY A 340 11.48 -5.82 22.95
N ASP A 341 12.24 -5.67 24.04
CA ASP A 341 11.73 -5.41 25.38
C ASP A 341 11.31 -3.93 25.56
N ALA A 342 10.19 -3.57 24.94
CA ALA A 342 9.61 -2.23 24.97
C ALA A 342 9.27 -1.74 26.39
N HIS A 343 8.97 -2.67 27.30
CA HIS A 343 8.58 -2.39 28.69
C HIS A 343 9.79 -2.28 29.63
N GLY A 344 10.97 -2.74 29.22
CA GLY A 344 12.14 -2.80 30.07
C GLY A 344 11.99 -3.81 31.22
N ALA A 345 11.32 -4.94 30.95
CA ALA A 345 11.10 -6.00 31.92
C ALA A 345 12.34 -6.84 32.20
N THR A 346 13.35 -6.78 31.33
CA THR A 346 14.63 -7.47 31.52
C THR A 346 15.32 -6.97 32.80
N GLU A 347 15.78 -7.87 33.63
CA GLU A 347 16.45 -7.54 34.90
C GLU A 347 17.65 -6.61 34.67
N GLY A 348 17.68 -5.50 35.41
CA GLY A 348 18.72 -4.49 35.32
C GLY A 348 18.64 -3.59 34.09
N ALA A 349 17.59 -3.71 33.25
CA ALA A 349 17.38 -2.83 32.11
C ALA A 349 17.30 -1.35 32.55
N ARG A 350 17.89 -0.47 31.75
CA ARG A 350 17.83 0.99 31.92
C ARG A 350 17.20 1.63 30.71
N SER A 351 16.62 2.82 30.85
CA SER A 351 16.01 3.50 29.71
C SER A 351 16.33 4.99 29.67
N TYR A 352 16.45 5.49 28.45
CA TYR A 352 16.39 6.91 28.12
C TYR A 352 15.00 7.23 27.61
N ARG A 353 14.46 8.41 27.94
CA ARG A 353 13.13 8.85 27.51
C ARG A 353 13.22 10.27 26.97
N TYR A 354 12.49 10.49 25.88
CA TYR A 354 12.21 11.81 25.32
C TYR A 354 10.72 11.99 25.22
N ILE A 355 10.20 13.06 25.79
CA ILE A 355 8.76 13.41 25.81
C ILE A 355 8.61 14.82 25.26
N ASP A 356 7.73 14.97 24.29
CA ASP A 356 7.31 16.25 23.72
C ASP A 356 5.79 16.38 23.88
N ASP A 357 5.37 17.10 24.91
CA ASP A 357 3.95 17.29 25.26
C ASP A 357 3.24 18.23 24.27
N ILE A 358 3.99 19.05 23.53
CA ILE A 358 3.39 19.98 22.54
C ILE A 358 2.98 19.21 21.27
N ASN A 359 3.88 18.37 20.77
CA ASN A 359 3.65 17.59 19.58
C ASN A 359 3.12 16.17 19.89
N HIS A 360 2.87 15.85 21.15
CA HIS A 360 2.47 14.53 21.62
C HIS A 360 3.35 13.42 21.02
N SER A 361 4.68 13.59 21.08
CA SER A 361 5.63 12.59 20.62
C SER A 361 6.42 11.99 21.78
N TYR A 362 6.66 10.70 21.71
CA TYR A 362 7.34 9.93 22.73
C TYR A 362 8.37 8.99 22.11
N ARG A 363 9.55 8.97 22.71
CA ARG A 363 10.61 8.02 22.34
C ARG A 363 11.24 7.45 23.61
N ARG A 364 11.37 6.14 23.65
CA ARG A 364 12.06 5.41 24.71
C ARG A 364 13.08 4.47 24.10
N LEU A 365 14.29 4.51 24.62
CA LEU A 365 15.36 3.56 24.34
C LEU A 365 15.60 2.72 25.59
N VAL A 366 15.47 1.41 25.48
CA VAL A 366 15.76 0.45 26.56
C VAL A 366 17.10 -0.21 26.28
N VAL A 367 18.01 -0.12 27.23
CA VAL A 367 19.37 -0.67 27.13
C VAL A 367 19.63 -1.73 28.19
N SER A 368 20.56 -2.63 27.87
CA SER A 368 21.00 -3.70 28.78
C SER A 368 21.57 -3.16 30.10
N ALA A 369 21.66 -3.99 31.12
CA ALA A 369 22.17 -3.62 32.46
C ALA A 369 23.57 -3.01 32.42
N ASP A 370 24.43 -3.47 31.50
CA ASP A 370 25.75 -2.91 31.27
C ASP A 370 25.78 -1.63 30.43
N GLY A 371 24.63 -1.20 29.92
CA GLY A 371 24.46 0.00 29.10
C GLY A 371 25.08 -0.07 27.70
N LYS A 372 25.38 -1.28 27.17
CA LYS A 372 26.14 -1.43 25.92
C LYS A 372 25.32 -1.83 24.73
N ARG A 373 24.10 -2.33 24.91
CA ARG A 373 23.24 -2.85 23.84
C ARG A 373 21.82 -2.30 23.95
N VAL A 374 21.19 -2.09 22.81
CA VAL A 374 19.75 -1.89 22.73
C VAL A 374 19.05 -3.22 22.94
N ILE A 375 18.10 -3.28 23.84
CA ILE A 375 17.24 -4.44 24.09
C ILE A 375 15.77 -4.14 23.80
N GLY A 376 15.40 -2.86 23.70
CA GLY A 376 14.05 -2.46 23.35
C GLY A 376 13.95 -0.98 23.01
N ALA A 377 12.84 -0.61 22.36
CA ALA A 377 12.52 0.80 22.12
C ALA A 377 11.00 0.97 21.92
N VAL A 378 10.51 2.18 22.22
CA VAL A 378 9.15 2.64 21.94
C VAL A 378 9.23 3.99 21.22
N LEU A 379 8.45 4.14 20.14
CA LEU A 379 8.34 5.36 19.36
C LEU A 379 6.87 5.67 19.11
N VAL A 380 6.43 6.89 19.40
CA VAL A 380 5.07 7.37 19.12
C VAL A 380 5.16 8.76 18.50
N GLY A 381 4.50 8.92 17.35
CA GLY A 381 4.41 10.19 16.62
C GLY A 381 5.50 10.42 15.58
N ASP A 382 6.65 9.74 15.70
CA ASP A 382 7.73 9.79 14.72
C ASP A 382 8.55 8.50 14.76
N ASN A 383 8.52 7.76 13.65
CA ASN A 383 9.22 6.49 13.46
C ASN A 383 10.54 6.62 12.68
N SER A 384 11.07 7.84 12.48
CA SER A 384 12.30 8.06 11.69
C SER A 384 13.52 7.30 12.21
N TYR A 385 13.57 7.05 13.52
CA TYR A 385 14.66 6.32 14.17
C TYR A 385 14.45 4.80 14.26
N TYR A 386 13.27 4.31 13.89
CA TYR A 386 12.88 2.92 14.10
C TYR A 386 13.87 1.94 13.46
N ASP A 387 14.19 2.13 12.20
CA ASP A 387 15.04 1.18 11.45
C ASP A 387 16.44 1.11 12.03
N THR A 388 17.00 2.25 12.44
CA THR A 388 18.30 2.33 13.12
C THR A 388 18.27 1.57 14.45
N LEU A 389 17.28 1.85 15.31
CA LEU A 389 17.14 1.20 16.60
C LEU A 389 16.91 -0.31 16.48
N LEU A 390 16.15 -0.74 15.48
CA LEU A 390 15.91 -2.16 15.18
C LEU A 390 17.24 -2.87 14.83
N GLN A 391 18.10 -2.23 14.01
CA GLN A 391 19.40 -2.79 13.67
C GLN A 391 20.33 -2.92 14.90
N TYR A 392 20.32 -1.93 15.79
CA TYR A 392 21.04 -2.03 17.06
C TYR A 392 20.56 -3.19 17.92
N ALA A 393 19.23 -3.39 17.99
CA ALA A 393 18.64 -4.45 18.81
C ALA A 393 18.87 -5.86 18.23
N LEU A 394 18.58 -6.06 16.93
CA LEU A 394 18.67 -7.37 16.28
C LEU A 394 20.11 -7.87 16.14
N ASN A 395 21.05 -6.97 15.85
CA ASN A 395 22.44 -7.36 15.57
C ASN A 395 23.37 -7.17 16.76
N GLY A 396 22.84 -6.77 17.93
CA GLY A 396 23.64 -6.57 19.13
C GLY A 396 24.75 -5.53 18.97
N ILE A 397 24.56 -4.53 18.13
CA ILE A 397 25.55 -3.51 17.82
C ILE A 397 25.83 -2.69 19.08
N LYS A 398 27.11 -2.43 19.34
CA LYS A 398 27.53 -1.63 20.49
C LYS A 398 27.02 -0.20 20.37
N LEU A 399 26.45 0.32 21.46
CA LEU A 399 25.92 1.66 21.52
C LEU A 399 27.04 2.72 21.35
N PRO A 400 26.71 3.90 20.80
CA PRO A 400 27.60 5.04 20.75
C PRO A 400 27.94 5.51 22.16
N ALA A 401 28.96 6.38 22.30
CA ALA A 401 29.39 6.93 23.60
C ALA A 401 28.25 7.68 24.33
N ASP A 402 27.36 8.30 23.57
CA ASP A 402 26.11 8.91 24.07
C ASP A 402 24.89 8.21 23.45
N PRO A 403 24.33 7.22 24.14
CA PRO A 403 23.15 6.52 23.65
C PRO A 403 21.89 7.38 23.53
N ALA A 404 21.79 8.49 24.28
CA ALA A 404 20.66 9.41 24.19
C ALA A 404 20.54 10.04 22.81
N SER A 405 21.65 10.21 22.09
CA SER A 405 21.65 10.71 20.70
C SER A 405 20.80 9.89 19.73
N LEU A 406 20.53 8.61 20.05
CA LEU A 406 19.69 7.73 19.23
C LEU A 406 18.18 8.03 19.33
N ILE A 407 17.74 8.87 20.26
CA ILE A 407 16.32 9.22 20.44
C ILE A 407 16.06 10.73 20.55
N LEU A 408 17.10 11.54 20.71
CA LEU A 408 16.96 12.99 20.78
C LEU A 408 16.68 13.58 19.40
N PRO A 409 15.86 14.64 19.29
CA PRO A 409 15.72 15.38 18.04
C PRO A 409 17.07 15.97 17.66
N VAL A 410 17.61 15.54 16.52
CA VAL A 410 18.82 16.15 15.96
C VAL A 410 18.36 17.08 14.85
N GLY A 411 18.85 18.32 14.84
CA GLY A 411 18.68 19.18 13.67
C GLY A 411 19.32 18.50 12.46
N GLU A 412 18.64 18.51 11.34
CA GLU A 412 19.02 17.94 10.04
C GLU A 412 20.04 16.78 10.09
N GLY A 413 19.52 15.56 10.20
CA GLY A 413 20.27 14.31 10.13
C GLY A 413 20.01 13.39 11.33
N ALA A 414 19.02 12.49 11.21
CA ALA A 414 18.91 11.38 12.14
C ALA A 414 20.23 10.59 12.14
N PRO A 415 20.74 10.10 13.30
CA PRO A 415 21.93 9.25 13.33
C PRO A 415 21.61 7.97 12.54
N THR A 416 22.04 7.94 11.29
CA THR A 416 21.94 6.73 10.46
C THR A 416 23.13 5.84 10.79
N LEU A 417 22.84 4.59 11.12
CA LEU A 417 23.89 3.59 11.18
C LEU A 417 24.44 3.42 9.77
N GLY A 418 25.71 3.74 9.57
CA GLY A 418 26.34 3.55 8.27
C GLY A 418 26.27 2.08 7.84
N ALA A 419 26.10 1.83 6.54
CA ALA A 419 26.08 0.47 6.00
C ALA A 419 27.34 -0.32 6.32
N ASP A 420 28.48 0.37 6.50
CA ASP A 420 29.77 -0.14 6.92
C ASP A 420 29.77 -0.74 8.33
N ALA A 421 28.95 -0.20 9.23
CA ALA A 421 28.86 -0.67 10.62
C ALA A 421 28.02 -1.95 10.77
N LEU A 422 27.30 -2.37 9.74
CA LEU A 422 26.48 -3.58 9.76
C LEU A 422 27.33 -4.81 9.42
N PRO A 423 27.33 -5.89 10.25
CA PRO A 423 27.96 -7.15 9.90
C PRO A 423 27.22 -7.85 8.74
N ASP A 424 27.87 -8.73 8.00
CA ASP A 424 27.25 -9.47 6.88
C ASP A 424 26.06 -10.32 7.32
N THR A 425 26.05 -10.76 8.58
CA THR A 425 24.93 -11.48 9.18
C THR A 425 23.74 -10.58 9.53
N ALA A 426 23.88 -9.24 9.43
CA ALA A 426 22.82 -8.31 9.80
C ALA A 426 21.59 -8.52 8.92
N THR A 427 20.43 -8.71 9.53
CA THR A 427 19.15 -8.83 8.84
C THR A 427 18.70 -7.48 8.31
N ILE A 428 18.68 -7.34 6.98
CA ILE A 428 18.19 -6.15 6.28
C ILE A 428 16.67 -6.22 6.09
N CYS A 429 16.16 -7.38 5.70
CA CYS A 429 14.72 -7.60 5.51
C CYS A 429 14.24 -8.77 6.38
N SER A 430 13.49 -8.49 7.44
CA SER A 430 12.96 -9.52 8.34
C SER A 430 11.88 -10.38 7.69
N CYS A 431 11.02 -9.81 6.83
CA CYS A 431 9.94 -10.56 6.16
C CYS A 431 10.50 -11.67 5.24
N HIS A 432 11.60 -11.39 4.54
CA HIS A 432 12.22 -12.34 3.60
C HIS A 432 13.57 -12.89 4.09
N ASN A 433 13.92 -12.60 5.35
CA ASN A 433 15.18 -13.03 5.99
C ASN A 433 16.43 -12.73 5.13
N VAL A 434 16.49 -11.54 4.54
CA VAL A 434 17.60 -11.12 3.69
C VAL A 434 18.65 -10.45 4.56
N SER A 435 19.85 -11.04 4.63
CA SER A 435 20.99 -10.45 5.34
C SER A 435 21.75 -9.46 4.46
N LYS A 436 22.64 -8.65 5.08
CA LYS A 436 23.62 -7.82 4.36
C LYS A 436 24.47 -8.70 3.45
N GLY A 437 24.95 -9.86 3.92
CA GLY A 437 25.73 -10.80 3.12
C GLY A 437 25.01 -11.29 1.87
N ALA A 438 23.68 -11.49 1.94
CA ALA A 438 22.89 -11.83 0.75
C ALA A 438 22.86 -10.68 -0.26
N VAL A 439 22.80 -9.42 0.20
CA VAL A 439 22.91 -8.23 -0.67
C VAL A 439 24.31 -8.17 -1.29
N CYS A 440 25.38 -8.38 -0.49
CA CYS A 440 26.76 -8.43 -0.96
C CYS A 440 26.94 -9.49 -2.07
N CYS A 441 26.40 -10.70 -1.87
CA CYS A 441 26.46 -11.77 -2.88
C CYS A 441 25.82 -11.37 -4.21
N GLN A 442 24.71 -10.63 -4.19
CA GLN A 442 24.07 -10.15 -5.41
C GLN A 442 24.93 -9.11 -6.12
N VAL A 443 25.55 -8.18 -5.37
CA VAL A 443 26.49 -7.21 -5.93
C VAL A 443 27.72 -7.90 -6.51
N ASP A 444 28.27 -8.91 -5.82
CA ASP A 444 29.39 -9.73 -6.31
C ASP A 444 29.04 -10.53 -7.57
N ALA A 445 27.76 -10.90 -7.73
CA ALA A 445 27.23 -11.54 -8.94
C ALA A 445 26.98 -10.55 -10.10
N GLY A 446 27.25 -9.25 -9.90
CA GLY A 446 27.13 -8.22 -10.93
C GLY A 446 25.80 -7.44 -10.92
N CYS A 447 24.95 -7.62 -9.91
CA CYS A 447 23.72 -6.85 -9.78
C CYS A 447 24.06 -5.38 -9.45
N THR A 448 23.68 -4.44 -10.34
CA THR A 448 23.89 -2.99 -10.18
C THR A 448 22.60 -2.19 -10.16
N ASP A 449 21.44 -2.85 -10.35
CA ASP A 449 20.11 -2.22 -10.28
C ASP A 449 19.34 -2.64 -9.03
N LEU A 450 18.73 -1.66 -8.34
CA LEU A 450 17.98 -1.90 -7.11
C LEU A 450 16.69 -2.71 -7.35
N GLY A 451 16.07 -2.58 -8.52
CA GLY A 451 14.89 -3.34 -8.91
C GLY A 451 15.25 -4.82 -9.11
N GLU A 452 16.38 -5.10 -9.79
CA GLU A 452 16.91 -6.44 -9.96
C GLU A 452 17.30 -7.07 -8.62
N LEU A 453 17.94 -6.31 -7.71
CA LEU A 453 18.23 -6.77 -6.36
C LEU A 453 16.96 -7.18 -5.61
N LYS A 454 15.90 -6.36 -5.67
CA LYS A 454 14.60 -6.69 -5.06
C LYS A 454 13.97 -7.92 -5.68
N ALA A 455 14.04 -8.08 -7.00
CA ALA A 455 13.52 -9.26 -7.69
C ALA A 455 14.24 -10.54 -7.24
N ASN A 456 15.58 -10.49 -7.14
CA ASN A 456 16.43 -11.65 -6.80
C ASN A 456 16.34 -12.02 -5.31
N THR A 457 16.23 -11.01 -4.40
CA THR A 457 16.23 -11.24 -2.95
C THR A 457 14.85 -11.18 -2.31
N LYS A 458 13.86 -10.64 -3.01
CA LYS A 458 12.52 -10.27 -2.50
C LYS A 458 12.56 -9.25 -1.34
N ALA A 459 13.72 -8.69 -1.02
CA ALA A 459 13.83 -7.64 -0.01
C ALA A 459 13.00 -6.41 -0.40
N ALA A 460 12.28 -5.83 0.56
CA ALA A 460 11.40 -4.68 0.40
C ALA A 460 10.18 -4.89 -0.55
N THR A 461 9.82 -6.15 -0.86
CA THR A 461 8.62 -6.46 -1.66
C THR A 461 7.41 -6.84 -0.82
N GLY A 462 7.58 -7.15 0.48
CA GLY A 462 6.53 -7.43 1.44
C GLY A 462 6.04 -6.15 2.14
N CYS A 463 6.31 -5.99 3.44
CA CYS A 463 5.87 -4.82 4.22
C CYS A 463 6.52 -3.48 3.81
N GLY A 464 7.58 -3.50 2.99
CA GLY A 464 8.28 -2.32 2.49
C GLY A 464 9.15 -1.57 3.53
N GLY A 465 9.10 -1.92 4.80
CA GLY A 465 9.78 -1.22 5.90
C GLY A 465 11.31 -1.13 5.77
N CYS A 466 11.94 -2.10 5.11
CA CYS A 466 13.39 -2.12 4.91
C CYS A 466 13.88 -1.40 3.64
N ALA A 467 13.01 -0.78 2.85
CA ALA A 467 13.36 -0.25 1.53
C ALA A 467 14.50 0.80 1.57
N ALA A 468 14.47 1.69 2.55
CA ALA A 468 15.48 2.74 2.72
C ALA A 468 16.85 2.14 3.12
N LEU A 469 16.86 1.23 4.09
CA LEU A 469 18.07 0.56 4.54
C LEU A 469 18.67 -0.33 3.45
N LEU A 470 17.83 -1.09 2.73
CA LEU A 470 18.26 -1.91 1.60
C LEU A 470 18.98 -1.08 0.54
N LYS A 471 18.39 0.07 0.17
CA LYS A 471 19.00 1.00 -0.80
C LYS A 471 20.36 1.52 -0.28
N GLN A 472 20.44 1.94 0.97
CA GLN A 472 21.66 2.45 1.58
C GLN A 472 22.79 1.40 1.60
N VAL A 473 22.47 0.17 2.00
CA VAL A 473 23.43 -0.94 2.02
C VAL A 473 23.88 -1.27 0.60
N PHE A 474 22.98 -1.35 -0.35
CA PHE A 474 23.26 -1.65 -1.74
C PHE A 474 24.20 -0.61 -2.37
N GLU A 475 23.88 0.68 -2.23
CA GLU A 475 24.71 1.77 -2.75
C GLU A 475 26.12 1.79 -2.10
N HIS A 476 26.19 1.50 -0.80
CA HIS A 476 27.46 1.38 -0.10
C HIS A 476 28.31 0.23 -0.66
N GLU A 477 27.70 -0.94 -0.85
CA GLU A 477 28.41 -2.14 -1.34
C GLU A 477 28.84 -2.00 -2.80
N LEU A 478 28.07 -1.31 -3.64
CA LEU A 478 28.47 -0.94 -5.00
C LEU A 478 29.69 -0.02 -4.97
N SER A 479 29.65 1.02 -4.14
CA SER A 479 30.75 1.99 -3.99
C SER A 479 32.02 1.33 -3.46
N ALA A 480 31.90 0.42 -2.48
CA ALA A 480 33.03 -0.33 -1.92
C ALA A 480 33.74 -1.22 -2.96
N ARG A 481 33.02 -1.66 -4.01
CA ARG A 481 33.57 -2.45 -5.14
C ARG A 481 33.99 -1.60 -6.33
N GLY A 482 34.03 -0.27 -6.18
CA GLY A 482 34.45 0.66 -7.23
C GLY A 482 33.43 0.88 -8.33
N VAL A 483 32.17 0.44 -8.12
CA VAL A 483 31.05 0.79 -9.00
C VAL A 483 30.61 2.21 -8.63
N GLU A 484 30.77 3.13 -9.59
CA GLU A 484 30.37 4.52 -9.41
C GLU A 484 28.84 4.60 -9.37
N VAL A 485 28.30 4.89 -8.21
CA VAL A 485 26.85 5.18 -8.06
C VAL A 485 26.66 6.63 -8.42
N ASP A 486 26.04 6.89 -9.57
CA ASP A 486 25.69 8.26 -9.99
C ASP A 486 24.64 8.84 -9.01
N LYS A 487 25.07 9.81 -8.22
CA LYS A 487 24.23 10.57 -7.28
C LYS A 487 23.85 11.95 -7.83
N SER A 488 24.20 12.22 -9.07
CA SER A 488 23.85 13.47 -9.72
C SER A 488 22.33 13.71 -9.72
N LEU A 489 21.92 14.98 -9.61
CA LEU A 489 20.50 15.32 -9.69
C LEU A 489 19.92 14.93 -11.06
N CYS A 490 20.67 15.20 -12.11
CA CYS A 490 20.35 14.88 -13.51
C CYS A 490 21.58 15.13 -14.38
N GLU A 491 21.47 14.87 -15.69
CA GLU A 491 22.53 15.15 -16.68
C GLU A 491 23.03 16.61 -16.70
N HIS A 492 22.23 17.57 -16.18
CA HIS A 492 22.60 18.98 -16.13
C HIS A 492 23.36 19.37 -14.86
N PHE A 493 23.25 18.59 -13.78
CA PHE A 493 23.94 18.87 -12.51
C PHE A 493 24.55 17.58 -11.96
N ALA A 494 25.87 17.53 -11.94
CA ALA A 494 26.63 16.43 -11.31
C ALA A 494 26.51 16.43 -9.77
N HIS A 495 25.86 17.42 -9.21
CA HIS A 495 25.64 17.60 -7.79
C HIS A 495 24.32 16.99 -7.33
N THR A 496 24.28 16.52 -6.07
CA THR A 496 23.03 16.14 -5.39
C THR A 496 22.20 17.39 -5.10
N ARG A 497 20.90 17.21 -4.82
CA ARG A 497 20.02 18.30 -4.37
C ARG A 497 20.57 19.03 -3.12
N GLN A 498 21.16 18.28 -2.18
CA GLN A 498 21.71 18.83 -0.94
C GLN A 498 22.96 19.69 -1.19
N GLU A 499 23.85 19.24 -2.06
CA GLU A 499 25.03 20.02 -2.47
C GLU A 499 24.63 21.29 -3.18
N LEU A 500 23.65 21.23 -4.10
CA LEU A 500 23.11 22.41 -4.77
C LEU A 500 22.48 23.40 -3.79
N TYR A 501 21.78 22.93 -2.76
CA TYR A 501 21.25 23.78 -1.69
C TYR A 501 22.40 24.51 -0.94
N GLY A 502 23.47 23.79 -0.62
CA GLY A 502 24.67 24.35 0.00
C GLY A 502 25.34 25.40 -0.88
N ILE A 503 25.54 25.11 -2.17
CA ILE A 503 26.13 26.01 -3.17
C ILE A 503 25.31 27.30 -3.28
N VAL A 504 24.00 27.18 -3.45
CA VAL A 504 23.09 28.34 -3.54
C VAL A 504 23.20 29.24 -2.33
N ARG A 505 23.23 28.69 -1.12
CA ARG A 505 23.36 29.48 0.12
C ARG A 505 24.73 30.12 0.29
N VAL A 506 25.81 29.40 -0.02
CA VAL A 506 27.18 29.87 0.19
C VAL A 506 27.57 30.95 -0.84
N GLU A 507 27.18 30.75 -2.10
CA GLU A 507 27.50 31.67 -3.20
C GLU A 507 26.48 32.78 -3.40
N GLY A 508 25.35 32.76 -2.69
CA GLY A 508 24.31 33.77 -2.83
C GLY A 508 23.64 33.74 -4.20
N ILE A 509 23.43 32.57 -4.80
CA ILE A 509 22.83 32.44 -6.14
C ILE A 509 21.32 32.60 -6.05
N GLU A 510 20.76 33.52 -6.84
CA GLU A 510 19.35 33.91 -6.78
C GLU A 510 18.53 33.45 -7.99
N SER A 511 19.15 32.90 -9.06
CA SER A 511 18.43 32.43 -10.26
C SER A 511 18.90 31.05 -10.72
N PHE A 512 17.99 30.37 -11.44
CA PHE A 512 18.28 29.08 -12.06
C PHE A 512 19.41 29.20 -13.10
N GLU A 513 19.35 30.20 -13.93
CA GLU A 513 20.31 30.44 -15.01
C GLU A 513 21.73 30.68 -14.43
N ALA A 514 21.83 31.45 -13.33
CA ALA A 514 23.09 31.67 -12.65
C ALA A 514 23.68 30.38 -12.07
N LEU A 515 22.82 29.52 -11.47
CA LEU A 515 23.24 28.22 -10.95
C LEU A 515 23.66 27.29 -12.09
N LEU A 516 22.88 27.21 -13.16
CA LEU A 516 23.17 26.37 -14.32
C LEU A 516 24.46 26.78 -15.01
N SER A 517 24.69 28.06 -15.19
CA SER A 517 25.90 28.56 -15.87
C SER A 517 27.18 28.34 -15.06
N LYS A 518 27.12 28.34 -13.72
CA LYS A 518 28.28 28.21 -12.86
C LYS A 518 28.60 26.75 -12.49
N HIS A 519 27.58 25.95 -12.23
CA HIS A 519 27.70 24.62 -11.65
C HIS A 519 27.00 23.52 -12.44
N GLY A 520 26.39 23.87 -13.57
CA GLY A 520 25.66 22.93 -14.41
C GLY A 520 26.25 22.79 -15.80
N HIS A 521 25.53 22.00 -16.62
CA HIS A 521 25.83 21.73 -18.03
C HIS A 521 24.59 21.97 -18.90
N GLY A 522 24.79 22.33 -20.17
CA GLY A 522 23.67 22.58 -21.07
C GLY A 522 23.09 24.00 -20.95
N GLN A 523 22.08 24.31 -21.77
CA GLN A 523 21.54 25.68 -21.90
C GLN A 523 20.23 25.88 -21.12
N HIS A 524 19.39 24.86 -20.96
CA HIS A 524 18.00 25.05 -20.51
C HIS A 524 17.61 24.25 -19.28
N GLY A 525 18.43 23.27 -18.82
CA GLY A 525 18.05 22.34 -17.77
C GLY A 525 16.97 21.34 -18.22
N CYS A 526 16.31 20.64 -17.29
CA CYS A 526 15.29 19.62 -17.58
C CYS A 526 14.15 19.65 -16.55
N ASP A 527 13.17 18.77 -16.76
CA ASP A 527 12.00 18.58 -15.90
C ASP A 527 12.34 18.06 -14.47
N ILE A 528 13.59 17.65 -14.24
CA ILE A 528 14.09 17.25 -12.92
C ILE A 528 14.74 18.44 -12.21
N CYS A 529 15.74 19.08 -12.84
CA CYS A 529 16.53 20.12 -12.17
C CYS A 529 15.77 21.43 -12.03
N LYS A 530 14.91 21.82 -12.99
CA LYS A 530 14.15 23.07 -12.86
C LYS A 530 13.27 23.11 -11.62
N PRO A 531 12.36 22.15 -11.37
CA PRO A 531 11.54 22.15 -10.15
C PRO A 531 12.37 21.97 -8.87
N ALA A 532 13.42 21.16 -8.92
CA ALA A 532 14.30 20.96 -7.77
C ALA A 532 15.02 22.27 -7.37
N VAL A 533 15.62 22.96 -8.35
CA VAL A 533 16.31 24.23 -8.10
C VAL A 533 15.31 25.35 -7.75
N GLY A 534 14.14 25.40 -8.38
CA GLY A 534 13.08 26.33 -8.00
C GLY A 534 12.68 26.17 -6.53
N SER A 535 12.55 24.93 -6.05
CA SER A 535 12.30 24.65 -4.63
C SER A 535 13.47 25.05 -3.71
N ILE A 536 14.72 24.85 -4.17
CA ILE A 536 15.92 25.28 -3.43
C ILE A 536 15.97 26.79 -3.29
N LEU A 537 15.80 27.54 -4.39
CA LEU A 537 15.81 29.00 -4.41
C LEU A 537 14.70 29.57 -3.51
N ALA A 538 13.46 29.07 -3.64
CA ALA A 538 12.34 29.45 -2.80
C ALA A 538 12.66 29.26 -1.30
N SER A 539 13.26 28.13 -0.94
CA SER A 539 13.61 27.81 0.44
C SER A 539 14.79 28.65 0.97
N CYS A 540 15.83 28.86 0.16
CA CYS A 540 17.02 29.63 0.57
C CYS A 540 16.69 31.10 0.79
N TRP A 541 15.82 31.68 -0.03
CA TRP A 541 15.54 33.11 -0.06
C TRP A 541 14.17 33.48 0.53
N ASN A 542 13.46 32.51 1.06
CA ASN A 542 12.13 32.67 1.66
C ASN A 542 11.14 33.35 0.69
N GLN A 543 11.14 32.91 -0.56
CA GLN A 543 10.27 33.40 -1.63
C GLN A 543 9.17 32.40 -1.93
N PRO A 544 7.94 32.85 -2.26
CA PRO A 544 6.90 31.96 -2.76
C PRO A 544 7.34 31.28 -4.07
N ILE A 545 7.08 29.98 -4.20
CA ILE A 545 7.39 29.23 -5.44
C ILE A 545 6.56 29.74 -6.64
N THR A 546 5.53 30.52 -6.37
CA THR A 546 4.66 31.19 -7.34
C THR A 546 5.17 32.56 -7.79
N ASP A 547 6.33 32.99 -7.31
CA ASP A 547 6.94 34.24 -7.78
C ASP A 547 7.29 34.15 -9.29
N PRO A 548 7.19 35.27 -10.02
CA PRO A 548 7.42 35.27 -11.49
C PRO A 548 8.73 34.64 -11.93
N GLY A 549 9.80 34.74 -11.15
CA GLY A 549 11.09 34.12 -11.41
C GLY A 549 11.13 32.60 -11.21
N LEU A 550 10.24 32.04 -10.39
CA LEU A 550 10.22 30.62 -10.02
C LEU A 550 9.11 29.82 -10.70
N ILE A 551 8.02 30.48 -11.13
CA ILE A 551 6.90 29.84 -11.87
C ILE A 551 7.41 29.07 -13.11
N PRO A 552 8.29 29.62 -13.98
CA PRO A 552 8.77 28.93 -15.16
C PRO A 552 9.56 27.65 -14.88
N LEU A 553 10.00 27.47 -13.64
CA LEU A 553 10.76 26.29 -13.22
C LEU A 553 9.85 25.12 -12.80
N GLN A 554 8.52 25.30 -12.75
CA GLN A 554 7.60 24.23 -12.38
C GLN A 554 7.35 23.29 -13.56
N ASP A 555 7.11 22.01 -13.28
CA ASP A 555 6.88 20.96 -14.28
C ASP A 555 5.56 21.13 -15.06
N THR A 556 4.56 21.80 -14.46
CA THR A 556 3.29 22.16 -15.12
C THR A 556 3.05 23.64 -15.02
N ASN A 557 2.86 24.29 -16.16
CA ASN A 557 2.75 25.75 -16.22
C ASN A 557 1.54 26.23 -17.01
N ASP A 558 0.46 26.54 -16.31
CA ASP A 558 -0.76 27.09 -16.93
C ASP A 558 -0.54 28.53 -17.49
N THR A 559 0.42 29.26 -16.95
CA THR A 559 0.73 30.65 -17.36
C THR A 559 1.23 30.70 -18.78
N PHE A 560 2.05 29.76 -19.23
CA PHE A 560 2.61 29.73 -20.58
C PHE A 560 1.78 28.91 -21.57
N MET A 561 0.67 28.35 -21.14
CA MET A 561 -0.20 27.47 -21.95
C MET A 561 0.58 26.33 -22.62
N ALA A 562 1.66 25.89 -21.99
CA ALA A 562 2.60 24.90 -22.49
C ALA A 562 3.09 24.01 -21.34
N ASN A 563 3.63 22.84 -21.68
CA ASN A 563 4.17 21.90 -20.68
C ASN A 563 5.65 21.66 -20.91
N MET A 564 6.43 21.73 -19.85
CA MET A 564 7.85 21.44 -19.89
C MET A 564 8.11 19.99 -20.28
N GLN A 565 9.05 19.78 -21.18
CA GLN A 565 9.49 18.48 -21.66
C GLN A 565 10.76 18.02 -20.91
N LYS A 566 11.07 16.73 -21.00
CA LYS A 566 12.23 16.15 -20.36
C LYS A 566 13.56 16.88 -20.67
N ASN A 567 13.70 17.36 -21.89
CA ASN A 567 14.87 18.12 -22.36
C ASN A 567 14.80 19.62 -22.04
N GLY A 568 13.85 20.08 -21.24
CA GLY A 568 13.70 21.48 -20.85
C GLY A 568 12.98 22.40 -21.85
N THR A 569 12.65 21.91 -23.05
CA THR A 569 11.79 22.60 -24.00
C THR A 569 10.31 22.46 -23.64
N TYR A 570 9.41 23.05 -24.42
CA TYR A 570 7.97 23.01 -24.10
C TYR A 570 7.17 22.37 -25.23
N SER A 571 6.07 21.69 -24.83
CA SER A 571 5.07 21.23 -25.79
C SER A 571 3.86 22.16 -25.78
N ILE A 572 3.36 22.44 -26.98
CA ILE A 572 2.19 23.25 -27.24
C ILE A 572 1.09 22.33 -27.75
N VAL A 573 -0.09 22.42 -27.15
CA VAL A 573 -1.23 21.60 -27.54
C VAL A 573 -2.41 22.49 -27.88
N PRO A 574 -2.56 22.88 -29.12
CA PRO A 574 -3.74 23.59 -29.60
C PRO A 574 -4.98 22.71 -29.48
N ARG A 575 -6.11 23.29 -29.10
CA ARG A 575 -7.36 22.56 -28.95
C ARG A 575 -7.92 22.15 -30.32
N ILE A 576 -8.18 20.87 -30.46
CA ILE A 576 -8.85 20.27 -31.64
C ILE A 576 -10.08 19.56 -31.08
N ALA A 577 -11.17 20.33 -30.93
CA ALA A 577 -12.37 19.86 -30.26
C ALA A 577 -12.99 18.67 -31.01
N GLY A 578 -13.37 17.61 -30.28
CA GLY A 578 -13.95 16.40 -30.88
C GLY A 578 -13.02 15.67 -31.86
N GLY A 579 -11.75 16.08 -32.00
CA GLY A 579 -10.85 15.58 -33.04
C GLY A 579 -11.13 16.18 -34.45
N GLU A 580 -12.00 17.17 -34.55
CA GLU A 580 -12.34 17.83 -35.81
C GLU A 580 -11.44 19.04 -36.10
N ILE A 581 -10.84 19.10 -37.27
CA ILE A 581 -9.96 20.20 -37.69
C ILE A 581 -10.27 20.61 -39.14
N THR A 582 -10.33 21.93 -39.41
CA THR A 582 -10.49 22.41 -40.75
C THR A 582 -9.16 22.36 -41.52
N PRO A 583 -9.19 22.22 -42.87
CA PRO A 583 -7.96 22.26 -43.68
C PRO A 583 -7.11 23.52 -43.44
N ASP A 584 -7.72 24.70 -43.30
CA ASP A 584 -7.00 25.96 -43.06
C ASP A 584 -6.27 25.92 -41.70
N LYS A 585 -6.92 25.46 -40.61
CA LYS A 585 -6.27 25.30 -39.33
C LYS A 585 -5.14 24.26 -39.36
N LEU A 586 -5.31 23.17 -40.12
CA LEU A 586 -4.25 22.17 -40.29
C LEU A 586 -3.02 22.77 -41.01
N ILE A 587 -3.23 23.62 -42.01
CA ILE A 587 -2.16 24.33 -42.71
C ILE A 587 -1.41 25.25 -41.74
N VAL A 588 -2.12 26.01 -40.91
CA VAL A 588 -1.49 26.92 -39.93
C VAL A 588 -0.64 26.10 -38.93
N LEU A 589 -1.13 24.99 -38.41
CA LEU A 589 -0.31 24.14 -37.53
C LEU A 589 0.99 23.67 -38.21
N GLY A 590 0.91 23.25 -39.47
CA GLY A 590 2.08 22.86 -40.25
C GLY A 590 3.06 24.00 -40.47
N GLN A 591 2.56 25.22 -40.75
CA GLN A 591 3.37 26.41 -40.93
C GLN A 591 4.09 26.85 -39.66
N VAL A 592 3.35 26.86 -38.50
CA VAL A 592 3.92 27.18 -37.19
C VAL A 592 4.98 26.14 -36.81
N ALA A 593 4.68 24.87 -36.96
CA ALA A 593 5.65 23.80 -36.67
C ALA A 593 6.92 23.93 -37.50
N LYS A 594 6.79 24.26 -38.81
CA LYS A 594 7.93 24.46 -39.70
C LYS A 594 8.73 25.72 -39.35
N LYS A 595 8.06 26.80 -38.96
CA LYS A 595 8.69 28.08 -38.63
C LYS A 595 9.58 28.01 -37.40
N TYR A 596 9.11 27.30 -36.37
CA TYR A 596 9.79 27.16 -35.08
C TYR A 596 10.50 25.80 -34.90
N ASP A 597 10.68 25.04 -35.99
CA ASP A 597 11.33 23.72 -36.00
C ASP A 597 10.77 22.72 -34.95
N LEU A 598 9.44 22.70 -34.83
CA LEU A 598 8.76 21.88 -33.81
C LEU A 598 8.49 20.47 -34.32
N TYR A 599 8.78 19.45 -33.49
CA TYR A 599 8.35 18.09 -33.75
C TYR A 599 6.82 17.97 -33.59
N THR A 600 6.16 17.39 -34.58
CA THR A 600 4.70 17.30 -34.63
C THR A 600 4.23 15.87 -34.48
N LYS A 601 3.27 15.61 -33.59
CA LYS A 601 2.71 14.28 -33.39
C LYS A 601 1.19 14.28 -33.20
N ILE A 602 0.51 13.40 -33.94
CA ILE A 602 -0.88 13.04 -33.66
C ILE A 602 -0.89 12.07 -32.50
N THR A 603 -1.54 12.44 -31.40
CA THR A 603 -1.57 11.66 -30.17
C THR A 603 -2.87 10.84 -30.03
N GLY A 604 -2.88 9.84 -29.13
CA GLY A 604 -4.04 8.97 -28.91
C GLY A 604 -5.31 9.71 -28.42
N GLY A 605 -5.19 10.97 -28.01
CA GLY A 605 -6.31 11.84 -27.65
C GLY A 605 -6.89 12.63 -28.81
N GLN A 606 -6.60 12.27 -30.06
CA GLN A 606 -7.01 13.00 -31.28
C GLN A 606 -6.54 14.46 -31.29
N ARG A 607 -5.32 14.70 -30.82
CA ARG A 607 -4.69 16.00 -30.79
C ARG A 607 -3.45 16.01 -31.68
N ILE A 608 -3.09 17.18 -32.15
CA ILE A 608 -1.81 17.45 -32.81
C ILE A 608 -0.96 18.25 -31.83
N ASP A 609 -0.03 17.58 -31.19
CA ASP A 609 0.86 18.18 -30.20
C ASP A 609 2.16 18.64 -30.91
N LEU A 610 2.63 19.85 -30.60
CA LEU A 610 3.87 20.44 -31.10
C LEU A 610 4.91 20.41 -29.97
N PHE A 611 6.11 19.88 -30.22
CA PHE A 611 7.16 19.69 -29.24
C PHE A 611 8.44 20.42 -29.64
N GLY A 612 9.20 20.88 -28.65
CA GLY A 612 10.51 21.45 -28.84
C GLY A 612 10.58 22.99 -28.77
N ALA A 613 9.45 23.66 -28.47
CA ALA A 613 9.43 25.13 -28.37
C ALA A 613 10.29 25.62 -27.18
N GLU A 614 11.01 26.69 -27.37
CA GLU A 614 11.72 27.38 -26.32
C GLU A 614 10.80 28.34 -25.54
N LEU A 615 11.12 28.61 -24.28
CA LEU A 615 10.28 29.45 -23.43
C LEU A 615 10.00 30.84 -24.05
N HIS A 616 11.00 31.45 -24.67
CA HIS A 616 10.87 32.77 -25.26
C HIS A 616 10.05 32.79 -26.56
N GLU A 617 9.88 31.66 -27.23
CA GLU A 617 9.08 31.52 -28.46
C GLU A 617 7.59 31.36 -28.19
N LEU A 618 7.21 30.91 -26.97
CA LEU A 618 5.82 30.60 -26.64
C LEU A 618 4.84 31.75 -26.88
N PRO A 619 5.15 33.03 -26.53
CA PRO A 619 4.24 34.16 -26.81
C PRO A 619 3.95 34.34 -28.30
N ASP A 620 4.96 34.25 -29.15
CA ASP A 620 4.82 34.42 -30.59
C ASP A 620 4.08 33.25 -31.24
N ILE A 621 4.39 32.01 -30.83
CA ILE A 621 3.70 30.82 -31.31
C ILE A 621 2.20 30.87 -30.93
N TRP A 622 1.88 31.27 -29.69
CA TRP A 622 0.49 31.38 -29.28
C TRP A 622 -0.24 32.55 -29.94
N ALA A 623 0.45 33.67 -30.24
CA ALA A 623 -0.15 34.76 -31.00
C ALA A 623 -0.62 34.28 -32.37
N GLU A 624 0.22 33.58 -33.14
CA GLU A 624 -0.12 33.02 -34.45
C GLU A 624 -1.27 31.96 -34.36
N LEU A 625 -1.24 31.11 -33.36
CA LEU A 625 -2.28 30.08 -33.17
C LEU A 625 -3.62 30.72 -32.78
N ILE A 626 -3.62 31.73 -31.92
CA ILE A 626 -4.84 32.43 -31.48
C ILE A 626 -5.44 33.23 -32.64
N GLU A 627 -4.61 33.90 -33.48
CA GLU A 627 -5.06 34.61 -34.69
C GLU A 627 -5.77 33.64 -35.66
N ALA A 628 -5.29 32.40 -35.76
CA ALA A 628 -5.93 31.34 -36.54
C ALA A 628 -7.16 30.72 -35.85
N GLY A 629 -7.56 31.21 -34.67
CA GLY A 629 -8.74 30.74 -33.92
C GLY A 629 -8.49 29.47 -33.16
N PHE A 630 -7.25 29.18 -32.79
CA PHE A 630 -6.95 28.12 -31.80
C PHE A 630 -7.04 28.66 -30.37
N GLU A 631 -7.36 27.77 -29.45
CA GLU A 631 -7.24 27.97 -28.01
C GLU A 631 -6.40 26.85 -27.40
N THR A 632 -5.95 27.00 -26.16
CA THR A 632 -5.20 25.95 -25.49
C THR A 632 -6.06 24.68 -25.30
N GLY A 633 -5.45 23.52 -25.56
CA GLY A 633 -6.07 22.23 -25.35
C GLY A 633 -6.18 21.82 -23.89
N HIS A 634 -5.72 22.64 -22.93
CA HIS A 634 -5.64 22.30 -21.50
C HIS A 634 -5.11 20.86 -21.27
N ALA A 635 -4.10 20.47 -22.06
CA ALA A 635 -3.55 19.11 -22.02
C ALA A 635 -2.79 18.83 -20.73
N TYR A 636 -2.63 19.81 -19.87
CA TYR A 636 -1.88 19.80 -18.62
C TYR A 636 -2.78 20.18 -17.45
N GLY A 637 -2.35 19.84 -16.25
CA GLY A 637 -3.11 20.15 -15.06
C GLY A 637 -4.38 19.30 -14.88
N LYS A 638 -5.23 19.75 -13.99
CA LYS A 638 -6.41 19.05 -13.51
C LYS A 638 -7.67 19.59 -14.18
N SER A 639 -7.87 19.26 -15.46
CA SER A 639 -8.98 19.75 -16.28
C SER A 639 -9.43 18.71 -17.31
N LEU A 640 -10.52 19.03 -18.03
CA LEU A 640 -11.02 18.23 -19.13
C LEU A 640 -10.01 18.22 -20.28
N ARG A 641 -9.67 17.04 -20.77
CA ARG A 641 -8.93 16.80 -22.02
C ARG A 641 -9.86 16.91 -23.21
N THR A 642 -9.28 16.97 -24.43
CA THR A 642 -10.06 16.86 -25.67
C THR A 642 -11.02 15.67 -25.59
N VAL A 643 -12.29 15.89 -25.93
CA VAL A 643 -13.31 14.84 -25.99
C VAL A 643 -13.07 14.03 -27.27
N LYS A 644 -12.74 12.76 -27.11
CA LYS A 644 -12.50 11.87 -28.25
C LYS A 644 -13.82 11.52 -28.93
N SER A 645 -13.89 11.56 -30.27
CA SER A 645 -15.06 11.13 -31.03
C SER A 645 -14.71 10.11 -32.10
N CYS A 646 -15.69 9.38 -32.60
CA CYS A 646 -15.63 8.72 -33.90
C CYS A 646 -16.30 9.59 -34.96
N VAL A 647 -16.26 9.18 -36.22
CA VAL A 647 -16.76 9.99 -37.34
C VAL A 647 -18.30 10.11 -37.42
N GLY A 648 -19.05 9.45 -36.51
CA GLY A 648 -20.48 9.60 -36.36
C GLY A 648 -21.34 9.09 -37.51
N SER A 649 -22.64 9.40 -37.44
CA SER A 649 -23.62 8.99 -38.45
C SER A 649 -23.41 9.63 -39.80
N THR A 650 -22.78 10.80 -39.89
CA THR A 650 -22.54 11.53 -41.13
C THR A 650 -21.61 10.77 -42.10
N TRP A 651 -20.56 10.13 -41.57
CA TRP A 651 -19.52 9.51 -42.39
C TRP A 651 -19.44 7.99 -42.22
N CYS A 652 -20.05 7.41 -41.18
CA CYS A 652 -19.98 5.99 -40.89
C CYS A 652 -21.34 5.32 -41.15
N ARG A 653 -21.36 4.31 -42.00
CA ARG A 653 -22.59 3.52 -42.28
C ARG A 653 -23.20 2.80 -41.08
N TYR A 654 -22.41 2.65 -40.00
CA TYR A 654 -22.84 2.01 -38.76
C TYR A 654 -23.18 3.03 -37.67
N GLY A 655 -22.89 4.32 -37.90
CA GLY A 655 -23.21 5.37 -36.97
C GLY A 655 -24.71 5.57 -36.86
N VAL A 656 -25.26 5.57 -35.65
CA VAL A 656 -26.71 5.75 -35.37
C VAL A 656 -26.99 7.16 -34.84
N GLN A 657 -26.00 7.84 -34.27
CA GLN A 657 -26.12 9.21 -33.80
C GLN A 657 -24.89 10.07 -34.22
N ASP A 658 -25.04 11.40 -34.13
CA ASP A 658 -23.96 12.37 -34.39
C ASP A 658 -22.98 12.47 -33.22
N SER A 659 -21.99 11.60 -33.21
CA SER A 659 -20.96 11.56 -32.15
C SER A 659 -20.03 12.75 -32.19
N VAL A 660 -19.80 13.37 -33.34
CA VAL A 660 -18.94 14.57 -33.47
C VAL A 660 -19.64 15.77 -32.85
N GLY A 661 -20.90 16.04 -33.25
CA GLY A 661 -21.69 17.14 -32.68
C GLY A 661 -21.86 17.02 -31.15
N MET A 662 -22.12 15.82 -30.65
CA MET A 662 -22.19 15.59 -29.20
C MET A 662 -20.83 15.80 -28.51
N ALA A 663 -19.73 15.36 -29.11
CA ALA A 663 -18.39 15.57 -28.54
C ALA A 663 -18.03 17.05 -28.47
N LEU A 664 -18.35 17.82 -29.54
CA LEU A 664 -18.16 19.28 -29.56
C LEU A 664 -19.00 19.97 -28.47
N THR A 665 -20.26 19.56 -28.33
CA THR A 665 -21.16 20.10 -27.28
C THR A 665 -20.62 19.86 -25.89
N LEU A 666 -20.17 18.63 -25.60
CA LEU A 666 -19.61 18.30 -24.29
C LEU A 666 -18.27 18.98 -24.04
N GLU A 667 -17.42 19.09 -25.06
CA GLU A 667 -16.12 19.77 -24.92
C GLU A 667 -16.30 21.26 -24.67
N ASP A 668 -17.17 21.94 -25.43
CA ASP A 668 -17.44 23.38 -25.25
C ASP A 668 -18.04 23.67 -23.87
N ARG A 669 -18.94 22.80 -23.39
CA ARG A 669 -19.55 22.96 -22.07
C ARG A 669 -18.58 22.82 -20.92
N TYR A 670 -17.63 21.87 -20.97
CA TYR A 670 -16.78 21.50 -19.83
C TYR A 670 -15.31 21.91 -19.98
N LYS A 671 -14.89 22.49 -21.11
CA LYS A 671 -13.52 23.02 -21.27
C LYS A 671 -13.22 24.03 -20.17
N GLY A 672 -12.03 23.92 -19.56
CA GLY A 672 -11.64 24.80 -18.45
C GLY A 672 -12.19 24.41 -17.07
N LEU A 673 -13.08 23.42 -16.95
CA LEU A 673 -13.53 22.92 -15.66
C LEU A 673 -12.35 22.35 -14.87
N ARG A 674 -12.05 22.94 -13.71
CA ARG A 674 -11.02 22.43 -12.79
C ARG A 674 -11.60 21.27 -11.96
N SER A 675 -10.82 20.21 -11.82
CA SER A 675 -11.21 18.96 -11.16
C SER A 675 -10.07 18.43 -10.29
N PRO A 676 -10.34 17.53 -9.32
CA PRO A 676 -9.31 16.91 -8.49
C PRO A 676 -8.21 16.20 -9.30
N HIS A 677 -8.58 15.59 -10.44
CA HIS A 677 -7.66 14.97 -11.39
C HIS A 677 -8.10 15.26 -12.83
N LYS A 678 -7.23 15.02 -13.82
CA LYS A 678 -7.58 15.16 -15.25
C LYS A 678 -8.78 14.29 -15.61
N ILE A 679 -9.68 14.82 -16.44
CA ILE A 679 -10.89 14.12 -16.88
C ILE A 679 -10.77 13.83 -18.38
N LYS A 680 -11.10 12.62 -18.77
CA LYS A 680 -11.12 12.16 -20.17
C LYS A 680 -12.52 11.73 -20.57
N PHE A 681 -12.98 12.23 -21.71
CA PHE A 681 -14.26 11.88 -22.31
C PHE A 681 -14.07 11.21 -23.66
N ALA A 682 -15.07 10.41 -24.06
CA ALA A 682 -15.18 9.96 -25.43
C ALA A 682 -16.64 9.70 -25.82
N VAL A 683 -16.97 9.92 -27.10
CA VAL A 683 -18.29 9.73 -27.68
C VAL A 683 -18.20 8.81 -28.89
N SER A 684 -18.84 7.65 -28.82
CA SER A 684 -18.95 6.67 -29.92
C SER A 684 -20.34 6.73 -30.56
N GLY A 685 -20.38 6.87 -31.87
CA GLY A 685 -21.61 6.98 -32.66
C GLY A 685 -22.40 5.67 -32.83
N CYS A 686 -21.94 4.57 -32.26
CA CYS A 686 -22.62 3.26 -32.20
C CYS A 686 -21.91 2.34 -31.22
N THR A 687 -22.49 1.16 -30.97
CA THR A 687 -21.99 0.12 -30.06
C THR A 687 -20.67 -0.55 -30.48
N ARG A 688 -20.11 -0.22 -31.67
CA ARG A 688 -18.76 -0.67 -32.08
C ARG A 688 -17.63 0.07 -31.34
N GLU A 689 -17.95 1.16 -30.68
CA GLU A 689 -17.12 1.79 -29.66
C GLU A 689 -15.74 2.27 -30.16
N CYS A 690 -15.68 2.80 -31.39
CA CYS A 690 -14.44 3.22 -32.04
C CYS A 690 -13.73 4.39 -31.33
N ALA A 691 -14.40 5.17 -30.49
CA ALA A 691 -13.81 6.23 -29.69
C ALA A 691 -13.27 5.75 -28.34
N GLU A 692 -13.38 4.47 -28.02
CA GLU A 692 -12.93 3.86 -26.73
C GLU A 692 -13.60 4.50 -25.51
N ALA A 693 -14.92 4.74 -25.59
CA ALA A 693 -15.69 5.43 -24.56
C ALA A 693 -15.66 4.68 -23.21
N GLN A 694 -15.71 3.34 -23.23
CA GLN A 694 -15.69 2.53 -22.01
C GLN A 694 -14.33 2.49 -21.29
N SER A 695 -13.32 3.15 -21.81
CA SER A 695 -12.01 3.33 -21.17
C SER A 695 -11.80 4.75 -20.62
N LYS A 696 -12.85 5.55 -20.51
CA LYS A 696 -12.77 6.96 -20.12
C LYS A 696 -13.52 7.23 -18.82
N ASP A 697 -13.19 8.35 -18.16
CA ASP A 697 -13.87 8.80 -16.95
C ASP A 697 -15.38 9.02 -17.22
N VAL A 698 -15.69 9.53 -18.42
CA VAL A 698 -17.06 9.62 -18.96
C VAL A 698 -17.08 9.11 -20.40
N GLY A 699 -17.85 8.07 -20.65
CA GLY A 699 -18.04 7.45 -21.95
C GLY A 699 -19.49 7.56 -22.42
N VAL A 700 -19.69 7.96 -23.67
CA VAL A 700 -21.01 8.09 -24.30
C VAL A 700 -21.04 7.20 -25.54
N ILE A 701 -22.02 6.30 -25.60
CA ILE A 701 -22.20 5.38 -26.72
C ILE A 701 -23.61 5.51 -27.28
N ALA A 702 -23.72 5.79 -28.57
CA ALA A 702 -24.98 5.95 -29.24
C ALA A 702 -25.74 4.60 -29.40
N THR A 703 -27.05 4.67 -29.22
CA THR A 703 -28.03 3.63 -29.57
C THR A 703 -29.08 4.17 -30.56
N ASP A 704 -29.93 3.32 -31.08
CA ASP A 704 -31.02 3.75 -31.94
C ASP A 704 -32.07 4.63 -31.25
N LYS A 705 -32.07 4.64 -29.90
CA LYS A 705 -33.04 5.36 -29.08
C LYS A 705 -32.43 6.58 -28.35
N GLY A 706 -31.12 6.80 -28.44
CA GLY A 706 -30.44 7.88 -27.76
C GLY A 706 -29.00 7.52 -27.37
N TRP A 707 -28.62 7.81 -26.14
CA TRP A 707 -27.26 7.65 -25.64
C TRP A 707 -27.19 6.76 -24.39
N ASN A 708 -26.22 5.88 -24.37
CA ASN A 708 -25.83 5.18 -23.15
C ASN A 708 -24.67 5.94 -22.50
N LEU A 709 -24.81 6.24 -21.21
CA LEU A 709 -23.78 6.90 -20.40
C LEU A 709 -23.02 5.87 -19.58
N TYR A 710 -21.71 5.88 -19.72
CA TYR A 710 -20.76 5.09 -18.94
C TYR A 710 -19.88 6.02 -18.10
N VAL A 711 -19.53 5.63 -16.87
CA VAL A 711 -18.72 6.45 -15.95
C VAL A 711 -17.63 5.63 -15.26
N ALA A 712 -16.65 6.31 -14.71
CA ALA A 712 -15.58 5.74 -13.89
C ALA A 712 -14.63 4.74 -14.59
N GLY A 713 -14.46 4.84 -15.91
CA GLY A 713 -13.45 4.09 -16.66
C GLY A 713 -12.06 4.71 -16.57
N ASN A 714 -11.03 3.93 -16.81
CA ASN A 714 -9.64 4.39 -16.87
C ASN A 714 -8.83 3.57 -17.87
N GLY A 715 -8.30 4.21 -18.92
CA GLY A 715 -7.37 3.61 -19.87
C GLY A 715 -5.89 3.87 -19.55
N GLY A 716 -5.55 4.17 -18.29
CA GLY A 716 -4.19 4.46 -17.84
C GLY A 716 -3.44 3.22 -17.34
N MET A 717 -2.44 3.43 -16.46
CA MET A 717 -1.56 2.39 -15.89
C MET A 717 -2.33 1.29 -15.14
N ARG A 718 -3.48 1.61 -14.58
CA ARG A 718 -4.41 0.64 -13.98
C ARG A 718 -5.71 0.69 -14.79
N PRO A 719 -5.84 -0.07 -15.88
CA PRO A 719 -7.02 -0.05 -16.71
C PRO A 719 -8.27 -0.46 -15.94
N ARG A 720 -9.36 0.28 -16.12
CA ARG A 720 -10.66 -0.05 -15.57
C ARG A 720 -11.73 0.19 -16.63
N HIS A 721 -12.60 -0.77 -16.81
CA HIS A 721 -13.76 -0.64 -17.67
C HIS A 721 -14.78 0.30 -17.02
N ALA A 722 -15.36 1.22 -17.80
CA ALA A 722 -16.39 2.12 -17.30
C ALA A 722 -17.70 1.37 -17.04
N GLU A 723 -18.42 1.78 -16.02
CA GLU A 723 -19.70 1.20 -15.63
C GLU A 723 -20.86 1.86 -16.37
N LEU A 724 -21.83 1.08 -16.81
CA LEU A 724 -23.06 1.59 -17.43
C LEU A 724 -23.91 2.32 -16.38
N PHE A 725 -24.03 3.63 -16.52
CA PHE A 725 -24.77 4.46 -15.56
C PHE A 725 -26.25 4.64 -15.98
N ALA A 726 -26.51 4.87 -17.26
CA ALA A 726 -27.88 5.03 -17.77
C ALA A 726 -27.94 4.69 -19.27
N THR A 727 -29.12 4.31 -19.75
CA THR A 727 -29.38 3.88 -21.13
C THR A 727 -30.42 4.76 -21.83
N ASP A 728 -30.32 4.82 -23.15
CA ASP A 728 -31.31 5.42 -24.05
C ASP A 728 -31.69 6.87 -23.70
N LEU A 729 -30.71 7.67 -23.27
CA LEU A 729 -30.89 9.06 -22.86
C LEU A 729 -31.04 9.99 -24.08
N ASP A 730 -31.94 10.94 -24.02
CA ASP A 730 -31.93 12.10 -24.91
C ASP A 730 -30.77 13.05 -24.57
N ASP A 731 -30.41 13.96 -25.50
CA ASP A 731 -29.28 14.87 -25.35
C ASP A 731 -29.32 15.72 -24.05
N ALA A 732 -30.51 16.26 -23.74
CA ALA A 732 -30.66 17.13 -22.57
C ALA A 732 -30.51 16.34 -21.25
N THR A 733 -31.05 15.13 -21.20
CA THR A 733 -30.94 14.27 -20.03
C THR A 733 -29.50 13.73 -19.87
N LEU A 734 -28.84 13.38 -20.97
CA LEU A 734 -27.41 12.99 -20.99
C LEU A 734 -26.55 14.08 -20.36
N ILE A 735 -26.65 15.32 -20.87
CA ILE A 735 -25.90 16.46 -20.37
C ILE A 735 -26.17 16.71 -18.89
N LYS A 736 -27.44 16.68 -18.49
CA LYS A 736 -27.83 16.84 -17.07
C LYS A 736 -27.23 15.76 -16.16
N TYR A 737 -27.11 14.54 -16.60
CA TYR A 737 -26.50 13.47 -15.81
C TYR A 737 -24.99 13.62 -15.73
N ILE A 738 -24.34 14.03 -16.83
CA ILE A 738 -22.90 14.35 -16.83
C ILE A 738 -22.61 15.55 -15.91
N ASP A 739 -23.43 16.62 -15.95
CA ASP A 739 -23.30 17.77 -15.03
C ASP A 739 -23.28 17.30 -13.57
N ARG A 740 -24.23 16.45 -13.19
CA ARG A 740 -24.36 15.95 -11.82
C ARG A 740 -23.21 15.05 -11.42
N PHE A 741 -22.79 14.16 -12.32
CA PHE A 741 -21.66 13.28 -12.10
C PHE A 741 -20.35 14.08 -11.90
N LEU A 742 -20.09 15.06 -12.75
CA LEU A 742 -18.90 15.91 -12.63
C LEU A 742 -18.91 16.75 -11.35
N MET A 743 -20.06 17.33 -11.00
CA MET A 743 -20.17 18.12 -9.76
C MET A 743 -20.04 17.25 -8.51
N PHE A 744 -20.57 16.03 -8.55
CA PHE A 744 -20.34 15.04 -7.49
C PHE A 744 -18.86 14.74 -7.37
N TYR A 745 -18.18 14.40 -8.48
CA TYR A 745 -16.75 14.11 -8.51
C TYR A 745 -15.91 15.29 -7.99
N VAL A 746 -16.17 16.51 -8.46
CA VAL A 746 -15.41 17.71 -8.03
C VAL A 746 -15.56 17.98 -6.53
N ARG A 747 -16.72 17.65 -5.94
CA ARG A 747 -17.01 17.91 -4.51
C ARG A 747 -16.54 16.81 -3.57
N THR A 748 -16.47 15.56 -4.03
CA THR A 748 -16.29 14.39 -3.15
C THR A 748 -14.98 13.64 -3.36
N ALA A 749 -14.31 13.84 -4.50
CA ALA A 749 -13.08 13.11 -4.74
C ALA A 749 -11.91 13.66 -3.93
N ASP A 750 -11.12 12.76 -3.37
CA ASP A 750 -9.87 13.07 -2.71
C ASP A 750 -8.81 13.57 -3.71
N ARG A 751 -7.88 14.41 -3.23
CA ARG A 751 -6.80 14.99 -4.03
C ARG A 751 -5.59 14.06 -4.12
#